data_b21d64b46e52f5e084276fc6862636db
#
_entry.id   b21d64b46e52f5e084276fc6862636db
#
_cell.length_a   1.000
_cell.length_b   1.000
_cell.length_c   1.000
_cell.angle_alpha   90.00
_cell.angle_beta   90.00
_cell.angle_gamma   90.00
#
_symmetry.space_group_name_H-M   'P 1'
#
loop_
_entity.id
_entity.type
_entity.pdbx_description
1 polymer ?
#
loop_
_entity_poly.entity_id
_entity_poly.type
_entity_poly.pdbx_seq_one_letter_code
_entity_poly.pdbx_strand_id
1 'polypeptide(L)'
;AAAEKRLAAAEPALLKWAADPAADDATKEAVYNALARCGGEASLATLAAAAKAAGYTFTESDAAGAYVSLLARLAAEGSAKALAAAKALRKAGMPQNIRIAGLEIALRADAKKRTQEVLAALKDPDRTYRCAALDCAAEFADDDLYAAIAKKLPSLKNNTAKTDVISWLGARHAASQAGTVIAAIASSDSELARAAIRAAGRIGGQEALDALVAQLDGPHAREASAALAAFNGKPNAAFAAALDGTPRTQANALKLVAMRRITTAADKVFALLESPDAAVRAAAYDALAGVASPKDFERLCDLLNKAQEADVKALQAGLKNALARETPAAQYEKTMARITSAPAKARYYPLLAQAASKEAIDALLAADDREAAFAALLTVENPAMVNVLYDLARRNPAWTDAALARYTEFVTASAGTGIRKYQLYRRALELNPSAKVQNKLLKALAKTPEFPVLVLAVKYLDNPATAETAALAVKTAAAKNPDMGGEIVASALKKAQEVYAELAKSDADAGYAVDEIKGLLAKLPAEGFVPASLAPEAWKAVAGDPDARRAMKPKALAKAQQKADAAAAGTWNAADGVLTGTTGAPTLGSAKEYENFSLIVEWKTDGEAGLGIRSIPQIALGGRNAGALTGNMLHENTAPAAANRPGEWNTMEVRVVNDRVTVVLNGITTCNNVILENTCNREIPAYTEGQILLAGGTAPVSFREMYVRELPPTPRFELSPEEAAEGFEVLFDGTSMHKWTGNTTNYVPLDGTIYVTAQYGGSGNLYTKKEYADFILRFEFQFVQEGVNNGIGIRTPMGVDAAYHGMEIQILDHDAPIYKNLREYQQHGSVYGIIPAKRVKFPSLGTWNVEEIRAVGDRITVTVNGEVILDGDIREACQGHNVAPDGGKKNPYTVDHRNHPGLF
;
A
#
# COMPACT_ATOMS: atom_id res chain seq x y z
N ALA A 1 -24.33 -24.42 -27.15
CA ALA A 1 -25.76 -24.00 -27.09
C ALA A 1 -26.68 -25.12 -26.59
N ALA A 2 -26.72 -26.32 -27.24
CA ALA A 2 -27.60 -27.42 -26.82
C ALA A 2 -27.26 -27.94 -25.41
N ALA A 3 -25.97 -28.07 -25.09
CA ALA A 3 -25.47 -28.50 -23.79
C ALA A 3 -25.76 -27.43 -22.68
N GLU A 4 -25.57 -26.15 -22.99
CA GLU A 4 -25.80 -25.04 -22.05
C GLU A 4 -27.29 -24.90 -21.69
N LYS A 5 -28.16 -25.11 -22.68
CA LYS A 5 -29.62 -25.00 -22.52
C LYS A 5 -30.27 -26.30 -22.13
N ARG A 6 -29.52 -27.43 -22.00
CA ARG A 6 -30.00 -28.79 -21.72
C ARG A 6 -31.17 -29.19 -22.63
N LEU A 7 -31.06 -28.92 -23.95
CA LEU A 7 -32.10 -29.18 -24.90
C LEU A 7 -32.16 -30.68 -25.28
N ALA A 8 -32.99 -31.45 -24.62
CA ALA A 8 -33.20 -32.88 -24.94
C ALA A 8 -33.61 -33.15 -26.39
N ALA A 9 -34.35 -32.24 -27.02
CA ALA A 9 -34.73 -32.32 -28.44
C ALA A 9 -33.52 -32.33 -29.40
N ALA A 10 -32.32 -31.97 -28.96
CA ALA A 10 -31.11 -31.99 -29.79
C ALA A 10 -30.46 -33.42 -29.85
N GLU A 11 -30.86 -34.36 -29.00
CA GLU A 11 -30.23 -35.69 -28.89
C GLU A 11 -30.14 -36.45 -30.22
N PRO A 12 -31.20 -36.56 -31.05
CA PRO A 12 -31.09 -37.28 -32.30
C PRO A 12 -30.08 -36.71 -33.29
N ALA A 13 -29.95 -35.37 -33.32
CA ALA A 13 -28.97 -34.69 -34.17
C ALA A 13 -27.56 -34.94 -33.66
N LEU A 14 -27.35 -34.86 -32.34
CA LEU A 14 -26.04 -35.08 -31.69
C LEU A 14 -25.60 -36.55 -31.87
N LEU A 15 -26.52 -37.50 -31.77
CA LEU A 15 -26.21 -38.94 -32.00
C LEU A 15 -25.77 -39.17 -33.45
N LYS A 16 -26.37 -38.48 -34.43
CA LYS A 16 -25.94 -38.56 -35.82
C LYS A 16 -24.52 -37.99 -36.01
N TRP A 17 -24.18 -36.86 -35.33
CA TRP A 17 -22.86 -36.30 -35.37
C TRP A 17 -21.83 -37.14 -34.63
N ALA A 18 -22.20 -37.75 -33.52
CA ALA A 18 -21.34 -38.69 -32.78
C ALA A 18 -20.95 -39.94 -33.61
N ALA A 19 -21.78 -40.32 -34.58
CA ALA A 19 -21.56 -41.45 -35.48
C ALA A 19 -20.78 -41.05 -36.76
N ASP A 20 -20.47 -39.79 -36.97
CA ASP A 20 -19.74 -39.34 -38.16
C ASP A 20 -18.24 -39.73 -38.08
N PRO A 21 -17.74 -40.61 -38.94
CA PRO A 21 -16.34 -41.04 -38.93
C PRO A 21 -15.37 -39.92 -39.35
N ALA A 22 -15.86 -38.85 -39.98
CA ALA A 22 -15.04 -37.72 -40.41
C ALA A 22 -14.88 -36.64 -39.33
N ALA A 23 -15.62 -36.76 -38.21
CA ALA A 23 -15.50 -35.78 -37.11
C ALA A 23 -14.12 -35.88 -36.43
N ASP A 24 -13.45 -34.77 -36.26
CA ASP A 24 -12.22 -34.66 -35.49
C ASP A 24 -12.49 -34.79 -33.97
N ASP A 25 -11.42 -34.90 -33.18
CA ASP A 25 -11.53 -35.05 -31.72
C ASP A 25 -12.18 -33.87 -31.03
N ALA A 26 -11.94 -32.64 -31.48
CA ALA A 26 -12.56 -31.43 -30.92
C ALA A 26 -14.08 -31.42 -31.17
N THR A 27 -14.50 -31.83 -32.39
CA THR A 27 -15.93 -31.98 -32.71
C THR A 27 -16.55 -33.09 -31.87
N LYS A 28 -15.88 -34.24 -31.73
CA LYS A 28 -16.32 -35.34 -30.88
C LYS A 28 -16.43 -34.94 -29.41
N GLU A 29 -15.46 -34.20 -28.87
CA GLU A 29 -15.50 -33.66 -27.52
C GLU A 29 -16.77 -32.83 -27.30
N ALA A 30 -17.00 -31.83 -28.19
CA ALA A 30 -18.17 -30.96 -28.10
C ALA A 30 -19.49 -31.74 -28.15
N VAL A 31 -19.58 -32.75 -29.03
CA VAL A 31 -20.76 -33.62 -29.19
C VAL A 31 -20.95 -34.53 -27.97
N TYR A 32 -19.89 -35.19 -27.50
CA TYR A 32 -19.98 -36.10 -26.34
C TYR A 32 -20.32 -35.32 -25.08
N ASN A 33 -19.73 -34.14 -24.87
CA ASN A 33 -20.07 -33.26 -23.76
C ASN A 33 -21.52 -32.77 -23.84
N ALA A 34 -22.02 -32.46 -25.05
CA ALA A 34 -23.43 -32.12 -25.24
C ALA A 34 -24.36 -33.34 -24.90
N LEU A 35 -24.06 -34.53 -25.40
CA LEU A 35 -24.80 -35.73 -25.05
C LEU A 35 -24.76 -36.04 -23.55
N ALA A 36 -23.63 -35.85 -22.89
CA ALA A 36 -23.51 -36.00 -21.43
C ALA A 36 -24.48 -35.08 -20.65
N ARG A 37 -24.68 -33.85 -21.14
CA ARG A 37 -25.51 -32.83 -20.48
C ARG A 37 -26.97 -32.88 -20.82
N CYS A 38 -27.35 -33.23 -22.07
CA CYS A 38 -28.73 -33.18 -22.53
C CYS A 38 -29.25 -34.49 -23.15
N GLY A 39 -28.42 -35.50 -23.38
CA GLY A 39 -28.82 -36.79 -23.94
C GLY A 39 -29.60 -37.66 -22.93
N GLY A 40 -30.49 -38.49 -23.42
CA GLY A 40 -31.24 -39.45 -22.66
C GLY A 40 -30.61 -40.85 -22.67
N GLU A 41 -31.41 -41.88 -22.37
CA GLU A 41 -30.95 -43.27 -22.40
C GLU A 41 -30.50 -43.74 -23.80
N ALA A 42 -30.97 -43.10 -24.88
CA ALA A 42 -30.57 -43.44 -26.26
C ALA A 42 -29.06 -43.15 -26.49
N SER A 43 -28.51 -42.18 -25.75
CA SER A 43 -27.08 -41.79 -25.84
C SER A 43 -26.14 -42.78 -25.10
N LEU A 44 -26.66 -43.62 -24.22
CA LEU A 44 -25.85 -44.56 -23.43
C LEU A 44 -25.00 -45.50 -24.29
N ALA A 45 -25.57 -46.07 -25.33
CA ALA A 45 -24.87 -47.04 -26.19
C ALA A 45 -23.72 -46.36 -26.96
N THR A 46 -23.96 -45.15 -27.48
CA THR A 46 -22.99 -44.39 -28.25
C THR A 46 -21.81 -43.97 -27.40
N LEU A 47 -22.04 -43.37 -26.23
CA LEU A 47 -20.96 -42.98 -25.35
C LEU A 47 -20.25 -44.15 -24.69
N ALA A 48 -20.97 -45.27 -24.42
CA ALA A 48 -20.35 -46.51 -23.94
C ALA A 48 -19.36 -47.08 -24.97
N ALA A 49 -19.77 -47.12 -26.26
CA ALA A 49 -18.90 -47.59 -27.33
C ALA A 49 -17.66 -46.69 -27.51
N ALA A 50 -17.84 -45.39 -27.48
CA ALA A 50 -16.74 -44.42 -27.58
C ALA A 50 -15.78 -44.55 -26.39
N ALA A 51 -16.28 -44.59 -25.15
CA ALA A 51 -15.47 -44.78 -23.94
C ALA A 51 -14.70 -46.12 -23.96
N LYS A 52 -15.33 -47.17 -24.43
CA LYS A 52 -14.68 -48.47 -24.59
C LYS A 52 -13.59 -48.47 -25.66
N ALA A 53 -13.81 -47.80 -26.80
CA ALA A 53 -12.81 -47.61 -27.85
C ALA A 53 -11.61 -46.79 -27.35
N ALA A 54 -11.83 -45.83 -26.49
CA ALA A 54 -10.79 -45.04 -25.80
C ALA A 54 -10.11 -45.82 -24.63
N GLY A 55 -10.47 -47.10 -24.42
CA GLY A 55 -9.95 -47.92 -23.31
C GLY A 55 -10.28 -47.34 -21.93
N TYR A 56 -11.31 -46.51 -21.84
CA TYR A 56 -11.70 -45.78 -20.64
C TYR A 56 -10.57 -44.86 -20.07
N THR A 57 -9.66 -44.42 -20.92
CA THR A 57 -8.60 -43.47 -20.57
C THR A 57 -8.93 -42.06 -21.11
N PHE A 58 -8.16 -41.10 -20.72
CA PHE A 58 -8.27 -39.73 -21.25
C PHE A 58 -7.91 -39.73 -22.74
N THR A 59 -8.73 -39.09 -23.54
CA THR A 59 -8.49 -38.77 -24.95
C THR A 59 -8.95 -37.33 -25.22
N GLU A 60 -8.48 -36.75 -26.31
CA GLU A 60 -8.90 -35.39 -26.69
C GLU A 60 -10.40 -35.25 -26.91
N SER A 61 -11.08 -36.33 -27.30
CA SER A 61 -12.55 -36.39 -27.44
C SER A 61 -13.32 -36.54 -26.12
N ASP A 62 -12.62 -36.68 -24.98
CA ASP A 62 -13.20 -36.92 -23.63
C ASP A 62 -14.33 -37.95 -23.55
N ALA A 63 -14.26 -38.99 -24.36
CA ALA A 63 -15.32 -40.00 -24.46
C ALA A 63 -15.62 -40.71 -23.13
N ALA A 64 -14.60 -41.01 -22.31
CA ALA A 64 -14.76 -41.65 -21.02
C ALA A 64 -15.40 -40.71 -19.98
N GLY A 65 -14.99 -39.47 -19.93
CA GLY A 65 -15.55 -38.42 -19.05
C GLY A 65 -17.00 -38.13 -19.38
N ALA A 66 -17.32 -37.96 -20.67
CA ALA A 66 -18.69 -37.74 -21.13
C ALA A 66 -19.61 -38.92 -20.80
N TYR A 67 -19.11 -40.16 -20.96
CA TYR A 67 -19.89 -41.34 -20.59
C TYR A 67 -20.19 -41.42 -19.11
N VAL A 68 -19.20 -41.23 -18.24
CA VAL A 68 -19.39 -41.20 -16.78
C VAL A 68 -20.34 -40.07 -16.37
N SER A 69 -20.22 -38.91 -16.97
CA SER A 69 -21.10 -37.76 -16.69
C SER A 69 -22.55 -38.03 -17.08
N LEU A 70 -22.79 -38.68 -18.24
CA LEU A 70 -24.12 -39.11 -18.65
C LEU A 70 -24.71 -40.12 -17.67
N LEU A 71 -23.92 -41.16 -17.27
CA LEU A 71 -24.34 -42.16 -16.30
C LEU A 71 -24.74 -41.55 -14.97
N ALA A 72 -23.92 -40.63 -14.46
CA ALA A 72 -24.17 -39.95 -13.18
C ALA A 72 -25.49 -39.17 -13.22
N ARG A 73 -25.73 -38.40 -14.29
CA ARG A 73 -26.95 -37.60 -14.44
C ARG A 73 -28.19 -38.52 -14.57
N LEU A 74 -28.16 -39.45 -15.50
CA LEU A 74 -29.33 -40.32 -15.73
C LEU A 74 -29.64 -41.23 -14.54
N ALA A 75 -28.63 -41.75 -13.83
CA ALA A 75 -28.82 -42.52 -12.63
C ALA A 75 -29.46 -41.69 -11.51
N ALA A 76 -29.07 -40.44 -11.37
CA ALA A 76 -29.67 -39.48 -10.43
C ALA A 76 -31.11 -39.14 -10.81
N GLU A 77 -31.43 -39.15 -12.11
CA GLU A 77 -32.80 -38.98 -12.65
C GLU A 77 -33.65 -40.29 -12.56
N GLY A 78 -33.08 -41.39 -12.03
CA GLY A 78 -33.78 -42.66 -11.78
C GLY A 78 -33.68 -43.69 -12.89
N SER A 79 -32.80 -43.52 -13.91
CA SER A 79 -32.59 -44.50 -14.96
C SER A 79 -31.97 -45.82 -14.43
N ALA A 80 -32.73 -46.90 -14.44
CA ALA A 80 -32.24 -48.25 -14.08
C ALA A 80 -31.13 -48.75 -15.02
N LYS A 81 -31.17 -48.34 -16.31
CA LYS A 81 -30.16 -48.70 -17.29
C LYS A 81 -28.82 -48.01 -17.02
N ALA A 82 -28.86 -46.71 -16.73
CA ALA A 82 -27.66 -45.95 -16.37
C ALA A 82 -27.04 -46.49 -15.07
N LEU A 83 -27.84 -46.76 -14.06
CA LEU A 83 -27.36 -47.33 -12.80
C LEU A 83 -26.74 -48.72 -13.02
N ALA A 84 -27.35 -49.60 -13.84
CA ALA A 84 -26.78 -50.90 -14.16
C ALA A 84 -25.44 -50.78 -14.92
N ALA A 85 -25.36 -49.83 -15.85
CA ALA A 85 -24.15 -49.58 -16.60
C ALA A 85 -23.03 -49.03 -15.68
N ALA A 86 -23.33 -48.09 -14.76
CA ALA A 86 -22.39 -47.61 -13.76
C ALA A 86 -21.88 -48.75 -12.86
N LYS A 87 -22.76 -49.63 -12.40
CA LYS A 87 -22.36 -50.81 -11.62
C LYS A 87 -21.43 -51.75 -12.43
N ALA A 88 -21.58 -51.82 -13.75
CA ALA A 88 -20.72 -52.63 -14.61
C ALA A 88 -19.28 -52.04 -14.73
N LEU A 89 -19.09 -50.74 -14.56
CA LEU A 89 -17.76 -50.08 -14.56
C LEU A 89 -16.92 -50.46 -13.34
N ARG A 90 -17.49 -51.03 -12.30
CA ARG A 90 -16.78 -51.37 -11.05
C ARG A 90 -15.95 -52.67 -11.16
N LYS A 91 -15.99 -53.37 -12.27
CA LYS A 91 -15.31 -54.67 -12.48
C LYS A 91 -13.78 -54.50 -12.37
N ALA A 92 -13.14 -55.56 -11.85
CA ALA A 92 -11.67 -55.65 -11.89
C ALA A 92 -11.20 -55.59 -13.36
N GLY A 93 -10.11 -54.85 -13.59
CA GLY A 93 -9.57 -54.63 -14.94
C GLY A 93 -10.00 -53.31 -15.59
N MET A 94 -11.01 -52.61 -15.06
CA MET A 94 -11.28 -51.22 -15.44
C MET A 94 -10.26 -50.26 -14.80
N PRO A 95 -9.93 -49.14 -15.44
CA PRO A 95 -9.10 -48.09 -14.82
C PRO A 95 -9.66 -47.64 -13.47
N GLN A 96 -8.78 -47.40 -12.51
CA GLN A 96 -9.14 -47.08 -11.12
C GLN A 96 -10.15 -45.93 -10.99
N ASN A 97 -9.91 -44.81 -11.69
CA ASN A 97 -10.83 -43.68 -11.74
C ASN A 97 -12.23 -44.01 -12.24
N ILE A 98 -12.33 -44.89 -13.23
CA ILE A 98 -13.61 -45.36 -13.80
C ILE A 98 -14.32 -46.29 -12.82
N ARG A 99 -13.60 -47.17 -12.12
CA ARG A 99 -14.17 -48.02 -11.05
C ARG A 99 -14.75 -47.17 -9.92
N ILE A 100 -14.02 -46.14 -9.53
CA ILE A 100 -14.44 -45.19 -8.49
C ILE A 100 -15.68 -44.41 -8.93
N ALA A 101 -15.69 -43.84 -10.14
CA ALA A 101 -16.86 -43.17 -10.69
C ALA A 101 -18.11 -44.03 -10.72
N GLY A 102 -17.97 -45.31 -11.17
CA GLY A 102 -19.05 -46.27 -11.14
C GLY A 102 -19.56 -46.61 -9.73
N LEU A 103 -18.68 -46.64 -8.74
CA LEU A 103 -19.03 -46.82 -7.33
C LEU A 103 -19.81 -45.64 -6.77
N GLU A 104 -19.29 -44.41 -6.96
CA GLU A 104 -19.91 -43.19 -6.49
C GLU A 104 -21.30 -42.96 -7.08
N ILE A 105 -21.47 -43.22 -8.39
CA ILE A 105 -22.77 -43.15 -9.04
C ILE A 105 -23.75 -44.15 -8.38
N ALA A 106 -23.29 -45.39 -8.12
CA ALA A 106 -24.12 -46.40 -7.49
C ALA A 106 -24.52 -46.04 -6.06
N LEU A 107 -23.59 -45.48 -5.28
CA LEU A 107 -23.83 -45.02 -3.89
C LEU A 107 -24.79 -43.84 -3.82
N ARG A 108 -24.71 -42.90 -4.74
CA ARG A 108 -25.59 -41.72 -4.76
C ARG A 108 -26.99 -42.08 -5.28
N ALA A 109 -27.09 -42.88 -6.33
CA ALA A 109 -28.35 -43.17 -6.99
C ALA A 109 -29.20 -44.32 -6.31
N ASP A 110 -28.57 -45.30 -5.65
CA ASP A 110 -29.27 -46.43 -5.06
C ASP A 110 -29.31 -46.36 -3.54
N ALA A 111 -30.17 -45.51 -3.00
CA ALA A 111 -30.29 -45.27 -1.55
C ALA A 111 -30.57 -46.57 -0.75
N LYS A 112 -31.34 -47.55 -1.32
CA LYS A 112 -31.71 -48.79 -0.64
C LYS A 112 -30.55 -49.75 -0.45
N LYS A 113 -29.51 -49.66 -1.30
CA LYS A 113 -28.36 -50.58 -1.29
C LYS A 113 -27.06 -49.89 -0.82
N ARG A 114 -27.08 -48.59 -0.48
CA ARG A 114 -25.88 -47.82 -0.10
C ARG A 114 -25.01 -48.55 0.92
N THR A 115 -25.56 -48.89 2.07
CA THR A 115 -24.83 -49.59 3.13
C THR A 115 -24.22 -50.89 2.64
N GLN A 116 -24.99 -51.72 1.88
CA GLN A 116 -24.48 -52.97 1.33
C GLN A 116 -23.32 -52.76 0.37
N GLU A 117 -23.39 -51.71 -0.48
CA GLU A 117 -22.37 -51.38 -1.47
C GLU A 117 -21.10 -50.85 -0.79
N VAL A 118 -21.22 -49.98 0.22
CA VAL A 118 -20.08 -49.52 1.04
C VAL A 118 -19.38 -50.73 1.69
N LEU A 119 -20.13 -51.60 2.39
CA LEU A 119 -19.57 -52.80 3.05
C LEU A 119 -18.93 -53.78 2.07
N ALA A 120 -19.39 -53.84 0.83
CA ALA A 120 -18.76 -54.62 -0.22
C ALA A 120 -17.44 -53.99 -0.68
N ALA A 121 -17.43 -52.65 -0.88
CA ALA A 121 -16.25 -51.92 -1.30
C ALA A 121 -15.10 -51.97 -0.27
N LEU A 122 -15.40 -52.05 1.02
CA LEU A 122 -14.38 -52.21 2.08
C LEU A 122 -13.53 -53.48 1.97
N LYS A 123 -13.97 -54.48 1.19
CA LYS A 123 -13.20 -55.70 0.95
C LYS A 123 -12.26 -55.62 -0.25
N ASP A 124 -12.36 -54.56 -1.03
CA ASP A 124 -11.52 -54.36 -2.22
C ASP A 124 -10.05 -54.29 -1.85
N PRO A 125 -9.13 -54.91 -2.59
CA PRO A 125 -7.71 -54.84 -2.33
C PRO A 125 -7.16 -53.45 -2.57
N ASP A 126 -7.77 -52.67 -3.49
CA ASP A 126 -7.37 -51.32 -3.83
C ASP A 126 -7.79 -50.35 -2.73
N ARG A 127 -6.80 -49.73 -2.11
CA ARG A 127 -7.01 -48.74 -1.04
C ARG A 127 -7.76 -47.51 -1.52
N THR A 128 -7.42 -47.00 -2.72
CA THR A 128 -8.04 -45.78 -3.26
C THR A 128 -9.53 -46.01 -3.50
N TYR A 129 -9.89 -47.20 -3.97
CA TYR A 129 -11.29 -47.59 -4.16
C TYR A 129 -12.06 -47.71 -2.82
N ARG A 130 -11.42 -48.26 -1.76
CA ARG A 130 -12.03 -48.29 -0.41
C ARG A 130 -12.22 -46.91 0.17
N CYS A 131 -11.18 -46.01 0.03
CA CYS A 131 -11.27 -44.63 0.52
C CYS A 131 -12.37 -43.86 -0.22
N ALA A 132 -12.47 -44.00 -1.55
CA ALA A 132 -13.56 -43.36 -2.31
C ALA A 132 -14.96 -43.80 -1.84
N ALA A 133 -15.11 -45.11 -1.47
CA ALA A 133 -16.36 -45.58 -0.89
C ALA A 133 -16.69 -44.93 0.45
N LEU A 134 -15.69 -44.73 1.33
CA LEU A 134 -15.82 -44.09 2.63
C LEU A 134 -16.06 -42.61 2.50
N ASP A 135 -15.39 -41.96 1.55
CA ASP A 135 -15.56 -40.51 1.28
C ASP A 135 -16.96 -40.21 0.76
N CYS A 136 -17.45 -41.05 -0.21
CA CYS A 136 -18.82 -40.93 -0.68
C CYS A 136 -19.84 -41.25 0.43
N ALA A 137 -19.56 -42.25 1.28
CA ALA A 137 -20.41 -42.64 2.39
C ALA A 137 -20.55 -41.50 3.44
N ALA A 138 -19.58 -40.59 3.52
CA ALA A 138 -19.64 -39.44 4.40
C ALA A 138 -20.81 -38.48 4.09
N GLU A 139 -21.32 -38.47 2.85
CA GLU A 139 -22.43 -37.62 2.40
C GLU A 139 -23.78 -38.05 3.02
N PHE A 140 -23.89 -39.31 3.46
CA PHE A 140 -25.11 -39.89 4.01
C PHE A 140 -24.86 -40.74 5.27
N ALA A 141 -23.79 -40.43 5.98
CA ALA A 141 -23.40 -41.14 7.19
C ALA A 141 -24.32 -40.81 8.35
N ASP A 142 -24.80 -41.89 9.02
CA ASP A 142 -25.62 -41.86 10.22
C ASP A 142 -25.14 -42.97 11.17
N ASP A 143 -25.74 -43.07 12.37
CA ASP A 143 -25.35 -44.06 13.37
C ASP A 143 -25.57 -45.49 12.93
N ASP A 144 -26.56 -45.76 12.07
CA ASP A 144 -26.80 -47.09 11.52
C ASP A 144 -25.66 -47.50 10.56
N LEU A 145 -25.21 -46.57 9.73
CA LEU A 145 -24.08 -46.82 8.83
C LEU A 145 -22.78 -47.00 9.63
N TYR A 146 -22.56 -46.16 10.66
CA TYR A 146 -21.39 -46.32 11.55
C TYR A 146 -21.37 -47.69 12.21
N ALA A 147 -22.50 -48.16 12.73
CA ALA A 147 -22.64 -49.47 13.37
C ALA A 147 -22.40 -50.59 12.36
N ALA A 148 -22.96 -50.51 11.15
CA ALA A 148 -22.77 -51.49 10.10
C ALA A 148 -21.31 -51.63 9.68
N ILE A 149 -20.59 -50.46 9.50
CA ILE A 149 -19.18 -50.45 9.14
C ILE A 149 -18.31 -50.95 10.30
N ALA A 150 -18.57 -50.56 11.55
CA ALA A 150 -17.86 -51.05 12.72
C ALA A 150 -18.03 -52.57 12.92
N LYS A 151 -19.25 -53.09 12.75
CA LYS A 151 -19.55 -54.54 12.79
C LYS A 151 -18.78 -55.31 11.71
N LYS A 152 -18.43 -54.63 10.59
CA LYS A 152 -17.68 -55.29 9.48
C LYS A 152 -16.19 -55.40 9.79
N LEU A 153 -15.64 -54.55 10.63
CA LEU A 153 -14.21 -54.42 10.94
C LEU A 153 -13.50 -55.75 11.26
N PRO A 154 -14.00 -56.63 12.14
CA PRO A 154 -13.32 -57.89 12.46
C PRO A 154 -13.19 -58.86 11.24
N SER A 155 -14.09 -58.76 10.30
CA SER A 155 -14.10 -59.61 9.10
C SER A 155 -13.19 -59.12 7.98
N LEU A 156 -12.62 -57.94 8.10
CA LEU A 156 -11.63 -57.41 7.15
C LEU A 156 -10.29 -58.10 7.38
N LYS A 157 -9.78 -58.74 6.30
CA LYS A 157 -8.52 -59.50 6.38
C LYS A 157 -7.29 -58.61 6.34
N ASN A 158 -7.41 -57.45 5.76
CA ASN A 158 -6.32 -56.48 5.56
C ASN A 158 -6.32 -55.43 6.67
N ASN A 159 -5.22 -55.31 7.42
CA ASN A 159 -5.08 -54.29 8.48
C ASN A 159 -5.12 -52.86 7.93
N THR A 160 -4.67 -52.62 6.70
CA THR A 160 -4.83 -51.31 6.07
C THR A 160 -6.31 -50.95 5.90
N ALA A 161 -7.17 -51.92 5.51
CA ALA A 161 -8.61 -51.67 5.42
C ALA A 161 -9.23 -51.40 6.80
N LYS A 162 -8.76 -52.06 7.85
CA LYS A 162 -9.20 -51.76 9.23
C LYS A 162 -8.79 -50.37 9.63
N THR A 163 -7.54 -49.94 9.29
CA THR A 163 -7.00 -48.62 9.53
C THR A 163 -7.81 -47.53 8.81
N ASP A 164 -8.21 -47.77 7.53
CA ASP A 164 -9.05 -46.84 6.77
C ASP A 164 -10.41 -46.64 7.46
N VAL A 165 -11.06 -47.72 7.93
CA VAL A 165 -12.34 -47.67 8.66
C VAL A 165 -12.22 -46.94 10.00
N ILE A 166 -11.23 -47.26 10.81
CA ILE A 166 -11.01 -46.62 12.12
C ILE A 166 -10.73 -45.13 11.94
N SER A 167 -9.90 -44.77 10.93
CA SER A 167 -9.60 -43.36 10.62
C SER A 167 -10.84 -42.61 10.17
N TRP A 168 -11.69 -43.23 9.37
CA TRP A 168 -12.94 -42.64 8.90
C TRP A 168 -13.95 -42.45 10.03
N LEU A 169 -14.14 -43.42 10.92
CA LEU A 169 -15.00 -43.28 12.12
C LEU A 169 -14.52 -42.12 12.99
N GLY A 170 -13.20 -41.97 13.18
CA GLY A 170 -12.61 -40.85 13.88
C GLY A 170 -12.85 -39.51 13.19
N ALA A 171 -12.72 -39.48 11.86
CA ALA A 171 -12.94 -38.25 11.08
C ALA A 171 -14.42 -37.80 11.06
N ARG A 172 -15.33 -38.74 11.23
CA ARG A 172 -16.80 -38.50 11.35
C ARG A 172 -17.26 -38.25 12.77
N HIS A 173 -16.34 -38.26 13.76
CA HIS A 173 -16.71 -38.15 15.19
C HIS A 173 -17.80 -39.17 15.60
N ALA A 174 -17.72 -40.41 15.13
CA ALA A 174 -18.73 -41.44 15.36
C ALA A 174 -18.75 -41.89 16.83
N ALA A 175 -19.33 -41.07 17.70
CA ALA A 175 -19.34 -41.31 19.16
C ALA A 175 -20.02 -42.64 19.55
N SER A 176 -21.03 -43.06 18.82
CA SER A 176 -21.69 -44.38 19.01
C SER A 176 -20.74 -45.55 18.79
N GLN A 177 -19.59 -45.37 18.17
CA GLN A 177 -18.58 -46.39 17.89
C GLN A 177 -17.30 -46.23 18.69
N ALA A 178 -17.28 -45.40 19.74
CA ALA A 178 -16.11 -45.12 20.58
C ALA A 178 -15.48 -46.41 21.12
N GLY A 179 -16.29 -47.33 21.63
CA GLY A 179 -15.81 -48.64 22.14
C GLY A 179 -15.06 -49.47 21.08
N THR A 180 -15.55 -49.49 19.84
CA THR A 180 -14.89 -50.19 18.72
C THR A 180 -13.52 -49.57 18.40
N VAL A 181 -13.43 -48.24 18.42
CA VAL A 181 -12.17 -47.51 18.17
C VAL A 181 -11.19 -47.70 19.31
N ILE A 182 -11.64 -47.62 20.57
CA ILE A 182 -10.82 -47.85 21.75
C ILE A 182 -10.25 -49.28 21.78
N ALA A 183 -11.06 -50.28 21.46
CA ALA A 183 -10.58 -51.68 21.38
C ALA A 183 -9.45 -51.87 20.35
N ALA A 184 -9.47 -51.12 19.26
CA ALA A 184 -8.41 -51.16 18.23
C ALA A 184 -7.07 -50.57 18.70
N ILE A 185 -7.00 -49.80 19.78
CA ILE A 185 -5.74 -49.29 20.38
C ILE A 185 -4.82 -50.44 20.83
N ALA A 186 -5.41 -51.57 21.25
CA ALA A 186 -4.67 -52.76 21.68
C ALA A 186 -4.18 -53.64 20.51
N SER A 187 -4.32 -53.19 19.27
CA SER A 187 -3.87 -53.95 18.10
C SER A 187 -2.36 -54.18 18.12
N SER A 188 -1.95 -55.40 17.74
CA SER A 188 -0.55 -55.70 17.48
C SER A 188 0.01 -55.01 16.22
N ASP A 189 -0.88 -54.56 15.32
CA ASP A 189 -0.51 -53.75 14.17
C ASP A 189 -0.36 -52.29 14.59
N SER A 190 0.88 -51.79 14.50
CA SER A 190 1.26 -50.44 14.99
C SER A 190 0.52 -49.31 14.26
N GLU A 191 0.23 -49.50 12.93
CA GLU A 191 -0.49 -48.47 12.18
C GLU A 191 -1.95 -48.40 12.55
N LEU A 192 -2.58 -49.57 12.78
CA LEU A 192 -3.95 -49.64 13.26
C LEU A 192 -4.09 -49.08 14.67
N ALA A 193 -3.15 -49.41 15.59
CA ALA A 193 -3.13 -48.86 16.94
C ALA A 193 -2.99 -47.34 16.94
N ARG A 194 -2.07 -46.79 16.13
CA ARG A 194 -1.89 -45.33 15.97
C ARG A 194 -3.10 -44.63 15.38
N ALA A 195 -3.75 -45.26 14.38
CA ALA A 195 -4.99 -44.75 13.80
C ALA A 195 -6.11 -44.70 14.84
N ALA A 196 -6.22 -45.75 15.67
CA ALA A 196 -7.20 -45.82 16.74
C ALA A 196 -6.97 -44.77 17.83
N ILE A 197 -5.74 -44.53 18.22
CA ILE A 197 -5.38 -43.45 19.14
C ILE A 197 -5.82 -42.07 18.58
N ARG A 198 -5.50 -41.77 17.32
CA ARG A 198 -5.93 -40.52 16.67
C ARG A 198 -7.45 -40.40 16.55
N ALA A 199 -8.13 -41.53 16.21
CA ALA A 199 -9.58 -41.56 16.09
C ALA A 199 -10.26 -41.34 17.46
N ALA A 200 -9.77 -42.02 18.52
CA ALA A 200 -10.28 -41.84 19.87
C ALA A 200 -10.17 -40.38 20.33
N GLY A 201 -9.05 -39.70 20.04
CA GLY A 201 -8.87 -38.26 20.34
C GLY A 201 -9.86 -37.36 19.64
N ARG A 202 -10.27 -37.71 18.41
CA ARG A 202 -11.27 -36.96 17.63
C ARG A 202 -12.71 -37.22 18.08
N ILE A 203 -13.02 -38.47 18.40
CA ILE A 203 -14.34 -38.87 18.92
C ILE A 203 -14.61 -38.24 20.27
N GLY A 204 -13.59 -38.22 21.15
CA GLY A 204 -13.73 -37.65 22.49
C GLY A 204 -14.51 -38.54 23.44
N GLY A 205 -15.01 -37.95 24.53
CA GLY A 205 -15.73 -38.65 25.61
C GLY A 205 -14.83 -39.21 26.68
N GLN A 206 -15.40 -39.61 27.85
CA GLN A 206 -14.59 -39.99 29.02
C GLN A 206 -13.83 -41.28 28.81
N GLU A 207 -14.46 -42.30 28.19
CA GLU A 207 -13.80 -43.61 27.90
C GLU A 207 -12.58 -43.45 26.99
N ALA A 208 -12.70 -42.59 25.95
CA ALA A 208 -11.59 -42.27 25.07
C ALA A 208 -10.47 -41.51 25.80
N LEU A 209 -10.82 -40.58 26.68
CA LEU A 209 -9.87 -39.84 27.51
C LEU A 209 -9.06 -40.80 28.40
N ASP A 210 -9.73 -41.71 29.12
CA ASP A 210 -9.12 -42.67 30.05
C ASP A 210 -8.20 -43.62 29.28
N ALA A 211 -8.66 -44.13 28.13
CA ALA A 211 -7.87 -45.03 27.28
C ALA A 211 -6.61 -44.32 26.72
N LEU A 212 -6.72 -43.05 26.32
CA LEU A 212 -5.57 -42.29 25.83
C LEU A 212 -4.59 -41.92 26.94
N VAL A 213 -5.08 -41.58 28.12
CA VAL A 213 -4.21 -41.31 29.28
C VAL A 213 -3.41 -42.56 29.68
N ALA A 214 -4.04 -43.74 29.67
CA ALA A 214 -3.35 -45.01 29.90
C ALA A 214 -2.24 -45.29 28.87
N GLN A 215 -2.33 -44.75 27.64
CA GLN A 215 -1.29 -44.92 26.63
C GLN A 215 -0.08 -43.98 26.84
N LEU A 216 -0.10 -43.07 27.82
CA LEU A 216 1.06 -42.19 28.12
C LEU A 216 2.26 -42.97 28.62
N ASP A 217 2.08 -44.16 29.15
CA ASP A 217 3.17 -45.08 29.55
C ASP A 217 3.46 -46.16 28.47
N GLY A 218 2.59 -46.25 27.43
CA GLY A 218 2.61 -47.29 26.42
C GLY A 218 3.60 -47.04 25.25
N PRO A 219 3.72 -48.00 24.35
CA PRO A 219 4.61 -47.92 23.17
C PRO A 219 4.27 -46.76 22.24
N HIS A 220 3.03 -46.31 22.25
CA HIS A 220 2.52 -45.19 21.42
C HIS A 220 2.27 -43.94 22.22
N ALA A 221 3.04 -43.69 23.29
CA ALA A 221 2.87 -42.52 24.16
C ALA A 221 2.97 -41.18 23.43
N ARG A 222 3.76 -41.10 22.33
CA ARG A 222 3.89 -39.89 21.52
C ARG A 222 2.58 -39.60 20.79
N GLU A 223 1.98 -40.58 20.18
CA GLU A 223 0.72 -40.44 19.49
C GLU A 223 -0.44 -40.16 20.44
N ALA A 224 -0.43 -40.80 21.62
CA ALA A 224 -1.41 -40.53 22.68
C ALA A 224 -1.31 -39.11 23.19
N SER A 225 -0.09 -38.59 23.43
CA SER A 225 0.15 -37.21 23.83
C SER A 225 -0.36 -36.22 22.78
N ALA A 226 -0.12 -36.49 21.50
CA ALA A 226 -0.61 -35.66 20.41
C ALA A 226 -2.16 -35.67 20.32
N ALA A 227 -2.79 -36.83 20.47
CA ALA A 227 -4.24 -36.96 20.50
C ALA A 227 -4.88 -36.24 21.70
N LEU A 228 -4.26 -36.34 22.88
CA LEU A 228 -4.67 -35.67 24.12
C LEU A 228 -4.47 -34.15 24.05
N ALA A 229 -3.42 -33.67 23.39
CA ALA A 229 -3.19 -32.24 23.17
C ALA A 229 -4.35 -31.60 22.38
N ALA A 230 -4.86 -32.31 21.36
CA ALA A 230 -5.98 -31.88 20.53
C ALA A 230 -7.36 -32.37 21.03
N PHE A 231 -7.43 -32.97 22.20
CA PHE A 231 -8.63 -33.61 22.71
C PHE A 231 -9.79 -32.64 22.89
N ASN A 232 -10.93 -32.96 22.30
CA ASN A 232 -12.14 -32.16 22.43
C ASN A 232 -12.90 -32.54 23.69
N GLY A 233 -12.91 -31.67 24.71
CA GLY A 233 -13.58 -31.92 25.98
C GLY A 233 -12.90 -31.23 27.18
N LYS A 234 -13.11 -31.77 28.38
CA LYS A 234 -12.56 -31.24 29.65
C LYS A 234 -11.50 -32.16 30.26
N PRO A 235 -10.31 -32.35 29.64
CA PRO A 235 -9.32 -33.31 30.07
C PRO A 235 -8.45 -32.84 31.25
N ASN A 236 -8.60 -31.62 31.75
CA ASN A 236 -7.69 -30.99 32.70
C ASN A 236 -7.51 -31.78 34.02
N ALA A 237 -8.60 -32.33 34.55
CA ALA A 237 -8.56 -33.15 35.78
C ALA A 237 -7.80 -34.45 35.56
N ALA A 238 -8.01 -35.11 34.40
CA ALA A 238 -7.29 -36.35 34.08
C ALA A 238 -5.78 -36.08 33.85
N PHE A 239 -5.40 -34.96 33.24
CA PHE A 239 -3.98 -34.59 33.08
C PHE A 239 -3.32 -34.27 34.40
N ALA A 240 -4.03 -33.55 35.28
CA ALA A 240 -3.51 -33.27 36.63
C ALA A 240 -3.40 -34.55 37.51
N ALA A 241 -4.28 -35.53 37.34
CA ALA A 241 -4.19 -36.82 37.99
C ALA A 241 -3.04 -37.68 37.43
N ALA A 242 -2.75 -37.61 36.14
CA ALA A 242 -1.66 -38.33 35.50
C ALA A 242 -0.24 -37.93 36.03
N LEU A 243 -0.12 -36.79 36.71
CA LEU A 243 1.11 -36.38 37.42
C LEU A 243 1.45 -37.27 38.63
N ASP A 244 0.50 -38.08 39.12
CA ASP A 244 0.72 -39.04 40.19
C ASP A 244 1.10 -40.44 39.67
N GLY A 245 1.24 -40.60 38.34
CA GLY A 245 1.54 -41.86 37.67
C GLY A 245 3.02 -42.27 37.67
N THR A 246 3.37 -43.16 36.74
CA THR A 246 4.77 -43.60 36.54
C THR A 246 5.62 -42.43 36.04
N PRO A 247 6.95 -42.48 36.18
CA PRO A 247 7.84 -41.40 35.69
C PRO A 247 7.60 -41.06 34.21
N ARG A 248 7.33 -42.05 33.36
CA ARG A 248 7.03 -41.84 31.95
C ARG A 248 5.69 -41.11 31.73
N THR A 249 4.67 -41.52 32.47
CA THR A 249 3.36 -40.87 32.50
C THR A 249 3.51 -39.45 33.00
N GLN A 250 4.23 -39.19 34.09
CA GLN A 250 4.50 -37.88 34.66
C GLN A 250 5.15 -36.96 33.63
N ALA A 251 6.25 -37.39 32.99
CA ALA A 251 6.96 -36.59 31.99
C ALA A 251 6.09 -36.20 30.79
N ASN A 252 5.18 -37.10 30.32
CA ASN A 252 4.27 -36.80 29.25
C ASN A 252 3.08 -35.94 29.71
N ALA A 253 2.55 -36.16 30.92
CA ALA A 253 1.48 -35.38 31.51
C ALA A 253 1.91 -33.92 31.78
N LEU A 254 3.15 -33.69 32.23
CA LEU A 254 3.71 -32.36 32.42
C LEU A 254 3.64 -31.50 31.16
N LYS A 255 3.90 -32.07 29.98
CA LYS A 255 3.77 -31.38 28.70
C LYS A 255 2.33 -30.99 28.41
N LEU A 256 1.37 -31.88 28.69
CA LEU A 256 -0.07 -31.62 28.48
C LEU A 256 -0.60 -30.56 29.44
N VAL A 257 -0.21 -30.62 30.70
CA VAL A 257 -0.55 -29.64 31.74
C VAL A 257 -0.02 -28.26 31.40
N ALA A 258 1.23 -28.17 30.93
CA ALA A 258 1.81 -26.89 30.46
C ALA A 258 1.10 -26.34 29.22
N MET A 259 0.89 -27.19 28.21
CA MET A 259 0.25 -26.78 26.96
C MET A 259 -1.17 -26.25 27.18
N ARG A 260 -1.94 -26.91 28.06
CA ARG A 260 -3.32 -26.51 28.41
C ARG A 260 -3.36 -25.44 29.49
N ARG A 261 -2.22 -24.98 30.00
CA ARG A 261 -2.11 -23.97 31.05
C ARG A 261 -2.94 -24.29 32.30
N ILE A 262 -2.82 -25.53 32.78
CA ILE A 262 -3.57 -26.01 33.94
C ILE A 262 -2.89 -25.48 35.23
N THR A 263 -3.16 -24.22 35.56
CA THR A 263 -2.57 -23.54 36.73
C THR A 263 -2.94 -24.20 38.08
N THR A 264 -4.05 -24.93 38.13
CA THR A 264 -4.44 -25.72 39.32
C THR A 264 -3.51 -26.89 39.62
N ALA A 265 -2.69 -27.31 38.65
CA ALA A 265 -1.70 -28.36 38.83
C ALA A 265 -0.32 -27.81 39.27
N ALA A 266 -0.17 -26.48 39.40
CA ALA A 266 1.13 -25.85 39.70
C ALA A 266 1.84 -26.48 40.92
N ASP A 267 1.15 -26.71 42.03
CA ASP A 267 1.79 -27.28 43.25
C ASP A 267 2.37 -28.68 42.99
N LYS A 268 1.71 -29.53 42.19
CA LYS A 268 2.25 -30.83 41.78
C LYS A 268 3.47 -30.67 40.87
N VAL A 269 3.42 -29.72 39.92
CA VAL A 269 4.56 -29.41 39.03
C VAL A 269 5.77 -28.93 39.87
N PHE A 270 5.57 -28.06 40.84
CA PHE A 270 6.61 -27.62 41.74
C PHE A 270 7.20 -28.78 42.61
N ALA A 271 6.37 -29.72 43.04
CA ALA A 271 6.84 -30.92 43.78
C ALA A 271 7.71 -31.82 42.87
N LEU A 272 7.38 -31.92 41.59
CA LEU A 272 8.13 -32.73 40.61
C LEU A 272 9.48 -32.11 40.19
N LEU A 273 9.78 -30.85 40.56
CA LEU A 273 11.11 -30.26 40.39
C LEU A 273 12.16 -31.00 41.22
N GLU A 274 11.76 -31.67 42.32
CA GLU A 274 12.60 -32.48 43.20
C GLU A 274 12.53 -33.98 42.89
N SER A 275 11.92 -34.39 41.77
CA SER A 275 11.78 -35.81 41.38
C SER A 275 13.15 -36.48 41.28
N PRO A 276 13.30 -37.72 41.73
CA PRO A 276 14.53 -38.48 41.52
C PRO A 276 14.82 -38.80 40.07
N ASP A 277 13.78 -38.83 39.22
CA ASP A 277 13.88 -39.06 37.76
C ASP A 277 14.27 -37.77 37.04
N ALA A 278 15.40 -37.81 36.32
CA ALA A 278 15.93 -36.65 35.63
C ALA A 278 15.02 -36.14 34.47
N ALA A 279 14.32 -37.07 33.80
CA ALA A 279 13.41 -36.69 32.72
C ALA A 279 12.13 -36.00 33.25
N VAL A 280 11.66 -36.44 34.42
CA VAL A 280 10.52 -35.82 35.10
C VAL A 280 10.92 -34.42 35.58
N ARG A 281 12.12 -34.28 36.23
CA ARG A 281 12.62 -32.96 36.67
C ARG A 281 12.70 -31.98 35.50
N ALA A 282 13.34 -32.39 34.40
CA ALA A 282 13.45 -31.55 33.21
C ALA A 282 12.08 -31.13 32.67
N ALA A 283 11.15 -32.07 32.55
CA ALA A 283 9.79 -31.80 32.10
C ALA A 283 9.01 -30.88 33.07
N ALA A 284 9.27 -30.96 34.38
CA ALA A 284 8.67 -30.11 35.40
C ALA A 284 9.17 -28.65 35.28
N TYR A 285 10.46 -28.44 35.06
CA TYR A 285 11.01 -27.11 34.78
C TYR A 285 10.40 -26.52 33.50
N ASP A 286 10.35 -27.29 32.44
CA ASP A 286 9.72 -26.83 31.17
C ASP A 286 8.23 -26.50 31.35
N ALA A 287 7.52 -27.22 32.22
CA ALA A 287 6.10 -27.02 32.46
C ALA A 287 5.78 -25.68 33.18
N LEU A 288 6.75 -25.10 33.90
CA LEU A 288 6.57 -23.84 34.62
C LEU A 288 6.08 -22.71 33.71
N ALA A 289 6.55 -22.67 32.46
CA ALA A 289 6.13 -21.69 31.47
C ALA A 289 4.64 -21.71 31.21
N GLY A 290 3.97 -22.85 31.38
CA GLY A 290 2.54 -23.00 31.15
C GLY A 290 1.66 -22.91 32.41
N VAL A 291 2.18 -23.32 33.57
CA VAL A 291 1.35 -23.44 34.76
C VAL A 291 1.52 -22.32 35.77
N ALA A 292 2.66 -21.62 35.76
CA ALA A 292 2.94 -20.56 36.71
C ALA A 292 1.89 -19.46 36.64
N SER A 293 1.47 -18.92 37.77
CA SER A 293 0.49 -17.89 37.95
C SER A 293 1.03 -16.75 38.82
N PRO A 294 0.39 -15.59 38.94
CA PRO A 294 0.88 -14.48 39.75
C PRO A 294 1.19 -14.85 41.21
N LYS A 295 0.46 -15.81 41.80
CA LYS A 295 0.71 -16.29 43.17
C LYS A 295 2.07 -17.02 43.34
N ASP A 296 2.63 -17.53 42.24
CA ASP A 296 3.84 -18.32 42.24
C ASP A 296 5.11 -17.46 42.03
N PHE A 297 4.94 -16.15 41.81
CA PHE A 297 6.04 -15.24 41.48
C PHE A 297 7.16 -15.24 42.49
N GLU A 298 6.84 -15.12 43.77
CA GLU A 298 7.84 -15.09 44.86
C GLU A 298 8.62 -16.39 44.94
N ARG A 299 7.92 -17.54 44.89
CA ARG A 299 8.53 -18.87 44.89
C ARG A 299 9.48 -19.09 43.72
N LEU A 300 9.10 -18.62 42.56
CA LEU A 300 9.94 -18.71 41.37
C LEU A 300 11.17 -17.81 41.47
N CYS A 301 11.06 -16.60 42.06
CA CYS A 301 12.20 -15.74 42.33
C CYS A 301 13.19 -16.41 43.28
N ASP A 302 12.72 -17.04 44.34
CA ASP A 302 13.57 -17.75 45.29
C ASP A 302 14.28 -18.94 44.63
N LEU A 303 13.61 -19.66 43.74
CA LEU A 303 14.21 -20.72 42.94
C LEU A 303 15.24 -20.15 41.95
N LEU A 304 14.94 -19.04 41.25
CA LEU A 304 15.85 -18.41 40.31
C LEU A 304 17.17 -17.96 40.97
N ASN A 305 17.09 -17.43 42.21
CA ASN A 305 18.27 -17.00 42.95
C ASN A 305 19.23 -18.17 43.30
N LYS A 306 18.67 -19.38 43.44
CA LYS A 306 19.41 -20.61 43.81
C LYS A 306 19.69 -21.51 42.59
N ALA A 307 19.15 -21.20 41.44
CA ALA A 307 19.15 -22.08 40.29
C ALA A 307 20.53 -22.39 39.73
N GLN A 308 20.71 -23.61 39.25
CA GLN A 308 21.83 -23.96 38.38
C GLN A 308 21.61 -23.31 37.02
N GLU A 309 22.66 -23.07 36.25
CA GLU A 309 22.59 -22.36 34.97
C GLU A 309 21.64 -23.04 33.97
N ALA A 310 21.57 -24.37 33.99
CA ALA A 310 20.68 -25.16 33.12
C ALA A 310 19.20 -24.85 33.37
N ASP A 311 18.81 -24.48 34.60
CA ASP A 311 17.40 -24.28 34.99
C ASP A 311 16.95 -22.82 34.89
N VAL A 312 17.91 -21.88 34.78
CA VAL A 312 17.63 -20.43 34.74
C VAL A 312 16.60 -20.06 33.69
N LYS A 313 16.75 -20.55 32.46
CA LYS A 313 15.85 -20.23 31.33
C LYS A 313 14.42 -20.71 31.58
N ALA A 314 14.24 -21.88 32.16
CA ALA A 314 12.91 -22.43 32.45
C ALA A 314 12.23 -21.63 33.59
N LEU A 315 12.96 -21.25 34.61
CA LEU A 315 12.45 -20.39 35.69
C LEU A 315 12.11 -18.99 35.22
N GLN A 316 12.92 -18.41 34.34
CA GLN A 316 12.59 -17.15 33.68
C GLN A 316 11.29 -17.25 32.83
N ALA A 317 11.09 -18.36 32.14
CA ALA A 317 9.87 -18.60 31.38
C ALA A 317 8.63 -18.70 32.30
N GLY A 318 8.78 -19.39 33.45
CA GLY A 318 7.76 -19.45 34.52
C GLY A 318 7.42 -18.07 35.07
N LEU A 319 8.43 -17.28 35.40
CA LEU A 319 8.29 -15.90 35.90
C LEU A 319 7.62 -14.99 34.85
N LYS A 320 8.02 -15.10 33.60
CA LYS A 320 7.36 -14.38 32.49
C LYS A 320 5.88 -14.70 32.39
N ASN A 321 5.50 -15.97 32.53
CA ASN A 321 4.11 -16.36 32.55
C ASN A 321 3.35 -15.85 33.77
N ALA A 322 3.99 -15.86 34.94
CA ALA A 322 3.44 -15.34 36.20
C ALA A 322 3.13 -13.83 36.08
N LEU A 323 3.93 -13.07 35.36
CA LEU A 323 3.77 -11.64 35.12
C LEU A 323 2.90 -11.30 33.90
N ALA A 324 2.60 -12.22 33.01
CA ALA A 324 2.00 -11.95 31.69
C ALA A 324 0.65 -11.24 31.73
N ARG A 325 -0.09 -11.30 32.87
CA ARG A 325 -1.40 -10.65 33.04
C ARG A 325 -1.31 -9.31 33.76
N GLU A 326 -0.14 -8.95 34.24
CA GLU A 326 0.11 -7.69 34.93
C GLU A 326 0.32 -6.57 33.90
N THR A 327 0.04 -5.33 34.31
CA THR A 327 0.36 -4.17 33.48
C THR A 327 1.88 -4.01 33.33
N PRO A 328 2.37 -3.37 32.26
CA PRO A 328 3.80 -3.09 32.08
C PRO A 328 4.45 -2.41 33.31
N ALA A 329 3.75 -1.46 33.94
CA ALA A 329 4.21 -0.80 35.15
C ALA A 329 4.35 -1.77 36.34
N ALA A 330 3.34 -2.62 36.58
CA ALA A 330 3.38 -3.62 37.65
C ALA A 330 4.44 -4.70 37.43
N GLN A 331 4.64 -5.11 36.15
CA GLN A 331 5.77 -6.03 35.79
C GLN A 331 7.13 -5.40 36.12
N TYR A 332 7.30 -4.12 35.76
CA TYR A 332 8.50 -3.36 36.05
C TYR A 332 8.75 -3.28 37.59
N GLU A 333 7.75 -2.77 38.35
CA GLU A 333 7.86 -2.56 39.80
C GLU A 333 8.17 -3.86 40.54
N LYS A 334 7.42 -4.94 40.26
CA LYS A 334 7.68 -6.28 40.89
C LYS A 334 9.05 -6.81 40.55
N THR A 335 9.48 -6.67 39.31
CA THR A 335 10.81 -7.14 38.89
C THR A 335 11.92 -6.31 39.53
N MET A 336 11.80 -4.99 39.57
CA MET A 336 12.81 -4.12 40.20
C MET A 336 12.94 -4.33 41.69
N ALA A 337 11.84 -4.57 42.41
CA ALA A 337 11.88 -4.91 43.84
C ALA A 337 12.73 -6.16 44.10
N ARG A 338 12.69 -7.14 43.18
CA ARG A 338 13.51 -8.36 43.32
C ARG A 338 14.96 -8.17 42.87
N ILE A 339 15.19 -7.40 41.79
CA ILE A 339 16.56 -7.09 41.31
C ILE A 339 17.39 -6.42 42.39
N THR A 340 16.81 -5.53 43.21
CA THR A 340 17.50 -4.76 44.21
C THR A 340 18.17 -5.66 45.26
N SER A 341 17.55 -6.80 45.60
CA SER A 341 18.02 -7.76 46.57
C SER A 341 18.66 -9.04 46.00
N ALA A 342 18.61 -9.19 44.65
CA ALA A 342 19.07 -10.41 43.99
C ALA A 342 20.60 -10.55 43.99
N PRO A 343 21.15 -11.75 44.27
CA PRO A 343 22.58 -12.01 44.16
C PRO A 343 23.08 -12.01 42.72
N ALA A 344 22.22 -12.34 41.76
CA ALA A 344 22.49 -12.37 40.31
C ALA A 344 21.46 -11.54 39.55
N LYS A 345 21.60 -10.22 39.60
CA LYS A 345 20.65 -9.25 38.99
C LYS A 345 20.34 -9.52 37.50
N ALA A 346 21.36 -9.91 36.74
CA ALA A 346 21.24 -10.18 35.31
C ALA A 346 20.21 -11.27 34.96
N ARG A 347 19.94 -12.22 35.85
CA ARG A 347 18.93 -13.26 35.68
C ARG A 347 17.50 -12.70 35.56
N TYR A 348 17.26 -11.46 36.02
CA TYR A 348 15.95 -10.77 35.97
C TYR A 348 15.82 -9.86 34.78
N TYR A 349 16.87 -9.54 34.02
CA TYR A 349 16.80 -8.63 32.89
C TYR A 349 15.80 -9.08 31.79
N PRO A 350 15.63 -10.40 31.49
CA PRO A 350 14.60 -10.84 30.57
C PRO A 350 13.15 -10.55 31.00
N LEU A 351 12.90 -10.33 32.30
CA LEU A 351 11.59 -9.94 32.82
C LEU A 351 11.36 -8.43 32.62
N LEU A 352 12.40 -7.61 32.82
CA LEU A 352 12.35 -6.18 32.44
C LEU A 352 12.07 -6.00 30.95
N ALA A 353 12.74 -6.81 30.10
CA ALA A 353 12.50 -6.80 28.68
C ALA A 353 11.04 -7.14 28.32
N GLN A 354 10.41 -8.05 29.06
CA GLN A 354 8.99 -8.37 28.89
C GLN A 354 8.06 -7.20 29.23
N ALA A 355 8.37 -6.44 30.28
CA ALA A 355 7.59 -5.27 30.66
C ALA A 355 7.56 -4.23 29.55
N ALA A 356 8.63 -4.12 28.77
CA ALA A 356 8.78 -3.30 27.58
C ALA A 356 8.36 -1.82 27.77
N SER A 357 8.29 -1.34 29.03
CA SER A 357 8.01 0.06 29.35
C SER A 357 9.25 0.93 29.19
N LYS A 358 9.06 2.24 29.15
CA LYS A 358 10.19 3.18 29.10
C LYS A 358 11.12 3.01 30.29
N GLU A 359 10.56 2.88 31.50
CA GLU A 359 11.30 2.68 32.76
C GLU A 359 12.11 1.39 32.74
N ALA A 360 11.54 0.31 32.18
CA ALA A 360 12.24 -0.96 32.03
C ALA A 360 13.41 -0.88 31.04
N ILE A 361 13.22 -0.16 29.93
CA ILE A 361 14.27 0.09 28.95
C ILE A 361 15.39 0.94 29.59
N ASP A 362 15.04 2.02 30.29
CA ASP A 362 15.99 2.90 30.97
C ASP A 362 16.78 2.14 32.06
N ALA A 363 16.13 1.26 32.83
CA ALA A 363 16.76 0.41 33.80
C ALA A 363 17.76 -0.58 33.17
N LEU A 364 17.43 -1.18 32.04
CA LEU A 364 18.34 -2.04 31.28
C LEU A 364 19.53 -1.24 30.70
N LEU A 365 19.32 -0.03 30.23
CA LEU A 365 20.38 0.85 29.73
C LEU A 365 21.33 1.29 30.82
N ALA A 366 20.87 1.39 32.07
CA ALA A 366 21.65 1.75 33.26
C ALA A 366 22.25 0.55 33.98
N ALA A 367 22.00 -0.68 33.56
CA ALA A 367 22.42 -1.90 34.24
C ALA A 367 23.97 -2.08 34.25
N ASP A 368 24.47 -2.68 35.35
CA ASP A 368 25.91 -2.90 35.54
C ASP A 368 26.45 -3.97 34.56
N ASP A 369 25.73 -5.08 34.41
CA ASP A 369 26.06 -6.12 33.44
C ASP A 369 25.55 -5.73 32.05
N ARG A 370 26.40 -5.02 31.30
CA ARG A 370 26.10 -4.45 30.00
C ARG A 370 25.77 -5.50 28.93
N GLU A 371 26.45 -6.65 28.96
CA GLU A 371 26.23 -7.70 27.96
C GLU A 371 24.89 -8.40 28.18
N ALA A 372 24.56 -8.77 29.40
CA ALA A 372 23.28 -9.36 29.74
C ALA A 372 22.13 -8.37 29.50
N ALA A 373 22.33 -7.09 29.81
CA ALA A 373 21.36 -6.04 29.55
C ALA A 373 21.12 -5.84 28.04
N PHE A 374 22.18 -5.81 27.23
CA PHE A 374 22.06 -5.73 25.78
C PHE A 374 21.33 -6.94 25.23
N ALA A 375 21.65 -8.16 25.66
CA ALA A 375 20.94 -9.36 25.25
C ALA A 375 19.42 -9.27 25.57
N ALA A 376 19.08 -8.72 26.75
CA ALA A 376 17.69 -8.50 27.15
C ALA A 376 17.02 -7.40 26.26
N LEU A 377 17.69 -6.28 25.99
CA LEU A 377 17.19 -5.19 25.14
C LEU A 377 16.87 -5.67 23.72
N LEU A 378 17.63 -6.62 23.17
CA LEU A 378 17.32 -7.21 21.87
C LEU A 378 15.97 -7.96 21.83
N THR A 379 15.42 -8.34 22.98
CA THR A 379 14.15 -9.06 23.09
C THR A 379 12.95 -8.16 23.43
N VAL A 380 13.16 -6.87 23.68
CA VAL A 380 12.09 -5.91 24.01
C VAL A 380 11.20 -5.70 22.81
N GLU A 381 9.89 -5.88 22.95
CA GLU A 381 8.88 -5.66 21.93
C GLU A 381 8.21 -4.29 22.13
N ASN A 382 8.93 -3.22 21.77
CA ASN A 382 8.43 -1.84 21.85
C ASN A 382 8.94 -1.04 20.64
N PRO A 383 8.08 -0.30 19.91
CA PRO A 383 8.48 0.54 18.78
C PRO A 383 9.57 1.57 19.11
N ALA A 384 9.65 2.05 20.35
CA ALA A 384 10.71 2.95 20.82
C ALA A 384 12.11 2.36 20.67
N MET A 385 12.24 1.04 20.56
CA MET A 385 13.51 0.34 20.37
C MET A 385 14.23 0.73 19.08
N VAL A 386 13.55 1.25 18.08
CA VAL A 386 14.18 1.73 16.84
C VAL A 386 15.31 2.71 17.15
N ASN A 387 15.06 3.72 17.97
CA ASN A 387 16.09 4.70 18.31
C ASN A 387 17.11 4.15 19.32
N VAL A 388 16.66 3.38 20.31
CA VAL A 388 17.53 2.74 21.30
C VAL A 388 18.56 1.83 20.63
N LEU A 389 18.11 0.93 19.73
CA LEU A 389 19.01 0.01 19.03
C LEU A 389 19.98 0.73 18.10
N TYR A 390 19.54 1.79 17.42
CA TYR A 390 20.41 2.62 16.61
C TYR A 390 21.50 3.31 17.47
N ASP A 391 21.12 3.88 18.61
CA ASP A 391 22.07 4.52 19.53
C ASP A 391 23.06 3.53 20.13
N LEU A 392 22.62 2.32 20.49
CA LEU A 392 23.49 1.24 20.96
C LEU A 392 24.48 0.81 19.87
N ALA A 393 24.00 0.62 18.64
CA ALA A 393 24.83 0.28 17.49
C ALA A 393 25.91 1.34 17.22
N ARG A 394 25.53 2.61 17.28
CA ARG A 394 26.44 3.73 17.05
C ARG A 394 27.51 3.89 18.14
N ARG A 395 27.15 3.64 19.41
CA ARG A 395 28.05 3.85 20.56
C ARG A 395 28.96 2.67 20.86
N ASN A 396 28.57 1.47 20.45
CA ASN A 396 29.38 0.25 20.73
C ASN A 396 29.55 -0.60 19.45
N PRO A 397 30.74 -0.56 18.83
CA PRO A 397 31.01 -1.30 17.61
C PRO A 397 30.78 -2.82 17.74
N ALA A 398 31.00 -3.41 18.93
CA ALA A 398 30.77 -4.84 19.15
C ALA A 398 29.29 -5.22 19.06
N TRP A 399 28.39 -4.31 19.31
CA TRP A 399 26.94 -4.54 19.28
C TRP A 399 26.28 -4.11 17.97
N THR A 400 27.00 -3.42 17.08
CA THR A 400 26.48 -2.85 15.85
C THR A 400 25.65 -3.85 15.06
N ASP A 401 26.19 -5.01 14.78
CA ASP A 401 25.52 -6.01 13.94
C ASP A 401 24.24 -6.57 14.59
N ALA A 402 24.31 -6.97 15.86
CA ALA A 402 23.15 -7.52 16.56
C ALA A 402 22.04 -6.48 16.73
N ALA A 403 22.42 -5.27 17.11
CA ALA A 403 21.47 -4.16 17.27
C ALA A 403 20.82 -3.78 15.94
N LEU A 404 21.58 -3.63 14.85
CA LEU A 404 21.05 -3.27 13.54
C LEU A 404 20.26 -4.40 12.88
N ALA A 405 20.59 -5.67 13.17
CA ALA A 405 19.77 -6.79 12.73
C ALA A 405 18.36 -6.72 13.33
N ARG A 406 18.26 -6.46 14.64
CA ARG A 406 16.98 -6.30 15.35
C ARG A 406 16.26 -4.99 14.96
N TYR A 407 16.99 -3.90 14.86
CA TYR A 407 16.52 -2.62 14.32
C TYR A 407 15.80 -2.79 12.97
N THR A 408 16.41 -3.56 12.06
CA THR A 408 15.82 -3.80 10.73
C THR A 408 14.45 -4.47 10.83
N GLU A 409 14.25 -5.38 11.78
CA GLU A 409 12.96 -6.03 12.03
C GLU A 409 11.89 -5.02 12.45
N PHE A 410 12.21 -4.17 13.43
CA PHE A 410 11.30 -3.12 13.89
C PHE A 410 10.95 -2.12 12.79
N VAL A 411 11.94 -1.64 12.04
CA VAL A 411 11.69 -0.72 10.92
C VAL A 411 10.81 -1.38 9.85
N THR A 412 11.07 -2.66 9.53
CA THR A 412 10.27 -3.40 8.54
C THR A 412 8.81 -3.55 9.00
N ALA A 413 8.59 -3.85 10.26
CA ALA A 413 7.26 -4.01 10.85
C ALA A 413 6.52 -2.68 11.09
N SER A 414 7.24 -1.54 11.08
CA SER A 414 6.63 -0.23 11.34
C SER A 414 5.64 0.18 10.26
N ALA A 415 4.65 0.99 10.64
CA ALA A 415 3.65 1.56 9.73
C ALA A 415 4.15 2.80 8.97
N GLY A 416 5.45 3.13 9.01
CA GLY A 416 6.02 4.29 8.31
C GLY A 416 5.95 4.17 6.79
N THR A 417 5.98 5.34 6.12
CA THR A 417 6.04 5.42 4.65
C THR A 417 7.30 4.77 4.08
N GLY A 418 7.32 4.46 2.79
CA GLY A 418 8.50 3.92 2.09
C GLY A 418 9.73 4.82 2.29
N ILE A 419 9.57 6.11 2.06
CA ILE A 419 10.64 7.11 2.25
C ILE A 419 11.12 7.17 3.71
N ARG A 420 10.22 7.06 4.71
CA ARG A 420 10.66 7.03 6.12
C ARG A 420 11.47 5.77 6.42
N LYS A 421 11.05 4.63 5.91
CA LYS A 421 11.83 3.37 6.05
C LYS A 421 13.18 3.48 5.36
N TYR A 422 13.22 4.05 4.15
CA TYR A 422 14.47 4.32 3.44
C TYR A 422 15.44 5.12 4.30
N GLN A 423 15.01 6.22 4.91
CA GLN A 423 15.85 7.05 5.78
C GLN A 423 16.42 6.25 6.97
N LEU A 424 15.56 5.45 7.60
CA LEU A 424 15.95 4.60 8.73
C LEU A 424 16.95 3.51 8.30
N TYR A 425 16.77 2.87 7.16
CA TYR A 425 17.72 1.90 6.64
C TYR A 425 19.03 2.55 6.20
N ARG A 426 18.96 3.71 5.56
CA ARG A 426 20.15 4.47 5.15
C ARG A 426 21.03 4.83 6.35
N ARG A 427 20.47 5.42 7.41
CA ARG A 427 21.24 5.77 8.61
C ARG A 427 21.91 4.55 9.28
N ALA A 428 21.28 3.37 9.18
CA ALA A 428 21.86 2.13 9.68
C ALA A 428 23.02 1.64 8.80
N LEU A 429 22.89 1.75 7.48
CA LEU A 429 23.97 1.45 6.51
C LEU A 429 25.17 2.38 6.67
N GLU A 430 24.94 3.64 7.02
CA GLU A 430 25.99 4.67 7.26
C GLU A 430 26.88 4.30 8.49
N LEU A 431 26.43 3.41 9.38
CA LEU A 431 27.26 2.83 10.45
C LEU A 431 28.20 1.71 9.95
N ASN A 432 28.17 1.38 8.67
CA ASN A 432 28.98 0.38 8.01
C ASN A 432 29.03 -0.99 8.76
N PRO A 433 27.85 -1.63 9.00
CA PRO A 433 27.81 -2.95 9.64
C PRO A 433 28.39 -4.03 8.74
N SER A 434 28.49 -5.28 9.27
CA SER A 434 28.95 -6.42 8.46
C SER A 434 28.11 -6.63 7.20
N ALA A 435 28.70 -7.25 6.18
CA ALA A 435 28.00 -7.57 4.92
C ALA A 435 26.71 -8.37 5.16
N LYS A 436 26.64 -9.22 6.17
CA LYS A 436 25.42 -9.94 6.57
C LYS A 436 24.28 -8.99 6.93
N VAL A 437 24.57 -7.96 7.71
CA VAL A 437 23.58 -6.97 8.16
C VAL A 437 23.29 -5.99 7.04
N GLN A 438 24.29 -5.57 6.25
CA GLN A 438 24.09 -4.77 5.04
C GLN A 438 23.09 -5.46 4.10
N ASN A 439 23.26 -6.75 3.85
CA ASN A 439 22.33 -7.53 3.02
C ASN A 439 20.92 -7.57 3.59
N LYS A 440 20.77 -7.69 4.92
CA LYS A 440 19.45 -7.63 5.57
C LYS A 440 18.79 -6.28 5.35
N LEU A 441 19.52 -5.17 5.48
CA LEU A 441 19.07 -3.81 5.26
C LEU A 441 18.72 -3.57 3.77
N LEU A 442 19.56 -4.01 2.83
CA LEU A 442 19.34 -3.88 1.40
C LEU A 442 18.11 -4.69 0.93
N LYS A 443 17.90 -5.91 1.46
CA LYS A 443 16.67 -6.69 1.23
C LYS A 443 15.41 -5.99 1.75
N ALA A 444 15.52 -5.28 2.87
CA ALA A 444 14.43 -4.50 3.40
C ALA A 444 14.16 -3.25 2.54
N LEU A 445 15.21 -2.57 2.06
CA LEU A 445 15.13 -1.46 1.11
C LEU A 445 14.44 -1.84 -0.20
N ALA A 446 14.70 -3.02 -0.75
CA ALA A 446 14.05 -3.51 -1.97
C ALA A 446 12.51 -3.59 -1.85
N LYS A 447 11.95 -3.58 -0.63
CA LYS A 447 10.51 -3.54 -0.38
C LYS A 447 9.91 -2.12 -0.38
N THR A 448 10.76 -1.10 -0.48
CA THR A 448 10.39 0.32 -0.54
C THR A 448 10.97 0.93 -1.82
N PRO A 449 10.41 0.61 -3.00
CA PRO A 449 11.03 0.83 -4.31
C PRO A 449 10.91 2.30 -4.77
N GLU A 450 11.58 3.21 -4.09
CA GLU A 450 11.64 4.64 -4.37
C GLU A 450 12.93 5.01 -5.12
N PHE A 451 12.96 6.17 -5.83
CA PHE A 451 14.17 6.63 -6.53
C PHE A 451 15.39 6.77 -5.60
N PRO A 452 15.27 7.32 -4.38
CA PRO A 452 16.41 7.39 -3.46
C PRO A 452 16.95 6.01 -3.05
N VAL A 453 16.11 4.96 -3.07
CA VAL A 453 16.55 3.58 -2.80
C VAL A 453 17.45 3.07 -3.92
N LEU A 454 17.09 3.32 -5.19
CA LEU A 454 17.93 2.95 -6.34
C LEU A 454 19.30 3.61 -6.23
N VAL A 455 19.35 4.92 -6.01
CA VAL A 455 20.58 5.69 -5.87
C VAL A 455 21.46 5.17 -4.71
N LEU A 456 20.86 4.87 -3.57
CA LEU A 456 21.57 4.31 -2.41
C LEU A 456 22.13 2.92 -2.71
N ALA A 457 21.32 2.04 -3.32
CA ALA A 457 21.70 0.66 -3.61
C ALA A 457 22.90 0.56 -4.57
N VAL A 458 23.02 1.48 -5.53
CA VAL A 458 24.16 1.54 -6.45
C VAL A 458 25.51 1.57 -5.72
N LYS A 459 25.59 2.20 -4.55
CA LYS A 459 26.80 2.30 -3.74
C LYS A 459 27.31 0.94 -3.22
N TYR A 460 26.48 -0.10 -3.28
CA TYR A 460 26.78 -1.45 -2.77
C TYR A 460 26.95 -2.50 -3.89
N LEU A 461 26.83 -2.11 -5.18
CA LEU A 461 26.98 -3.02 -6.32
C LEU A 461 28.42 -3.49 -6.55
N ASP A 462 29.40 -2.66 -6.21
CA ASP A 462 30.83 -2.94 -6.44
C ASP A 462 31.44 -3.86 -5.36
N ASN A 463 30.71 -4.17 -4.27
CA ASN A 463 31.13 -5.09 -3.22
C ASN A 463 30.52 -6.48 -3.45
N PRO A 464 31.31 -7.52 -3.78
CA PRO A 464 30.78 -8.86 -4.07
C PRO A 464 29.90 -9.46 -2.96
N ALA A 465 30.14 -9.07 -1.71
CA ALA A 465 29.37 -9.56 -0.55
C ALA A 465 27.96 -8.97 -0.47
N THR A 466 27.68 -7.86 -1.15
CA THR A 466 26.39 -7.16 -1.11
C THR A 466 25.77 -6.95 -2.49
N ALA A 467 26.55 -7.17 -3.56
CA ALA A 467 26.19 -6.85 -4.93
C ALA A 467 24.84 -7.44 -5.39
N GLU A 468 24.60 -8.73 -5.12
CA GLU A 468 23.35 -9.40 -5.48
C GLU A 468 22.12 -8.71 -4.84
N THR A 469 22.22 -8.44 -3.55
CA THR A 469 21.10 -7.82 -2.80
C THR A 469 20.89 -6.36 -3.22
N ALA A 470 21.98 -5.66 -3.53
CA ALA A 470 21.91 -4.30 -4.07
C ALA A 470 21.30 -4.28 -5.48
N ALA A 471 21.70 -5.24 -6.34
CA ALA A 471 21.13 -5.39 -7.68
C ALA A 471 19.61 -5.70 -7.63
N LEU A 472 19.18 -6.51 -6.66
CA LEU A 472 17.74 -6.75 -6.41
C LEU A 472 17.02 -5.44 -6.08
N ALA A 473 17.60 -4.59 -5.22
CA ALA A 473 16.98 -3.31 -4.84
C ALA A 473 16.88 -2.36 -6.05
N VAL A 474 17.94 -2.26 -6.85
CA VAL A 474 17.96 -1.45 -8.08
C VAL A 474 16.90 -1.93 -9.07
N LYS A 475 16.91 -3.24 -9.40
CA LYS A 475 15.94 -3.84 -10.32
C LYS A 475 14.51 -3.62 -9.86
N THR A 476 14.24 -3.85 -8.56
CA THR A 476 12.90 -3.71 -8.00
C THR A 476 12.41 -2.27 -8.03
N ALA A 477 13.28 -1.30 -7.71
CA ALA A 477 12.93 0.12 -7.77
C ALA A 477 12.56 0.55 -9.19
N ALA A 478 13.35 0.19 -10.18
CA ALA A 478 13.08 0.50 -11.59
C ALA A 478 11.81 -0.21 -12.11
N ALA A 479 11.60 -1.49 -11.78
CA ALA A 479 10.43 -2.26 -12.22
C ALA A 479 9.10 -1.74 -11.65
N LYS A 480 9.11 -1.20 -10.43
CA LYS A 480 7.92 -0.66 -9.76
C LYS A 480 7.59 0.78 -10.14
N ASN A 481 8.54 1.49 -10.75
CA ASN A 481 8.39 2.88 -11.15
C ASN A 481 8.77 3.04 -12.64
N PRO A 482 7.88 2.65 -13.56
CA PRO A 482 8.16 2.66 -15.02
C PRO A 482 8.44 4.06 -15.57
N ASP A 483 8.00 5.12 -14.88
CA ASP A 483 8.27 6.52 -15.24
C ASP A 483 9.65 7.01 -14.77
N MET A 484 10.37 6.19 -14.02
CA MET A 484 11.72 6.47 -13.55
C MET A 484 12.68 6.20 -14.70
N GLY A 485 13.29 7.24 -15.27
CA GLY A 485 14.14 7.17 -16.44
C GLY A 485 15.48 7.90 -16.28
N GLY A 486 16.13 8.13 -17.41
CA GLY A 486 17.38 8.88 -17.51
C GLY A 486 18.65 8.07 -17.21
N GLU A 487 19.80 8.74 -17.33
CA GLU A 487 21.11 8.11 -17.27
C GLU A 487 21.44 7.48 -15.90
N ILE A 488 20.98 8.07 -14.80
CA ILE A 488 21.19 7.50 -13.45
C ILE A 488 20.59 6.10 -13.38
N VAL A 489 19.33 5.96 -13.83
CA VAL A 489 18.62 4.68 -13.78
C VAL A 489 19.20 3.69 -14.79
N ALA A 490 19.53 4.17 -16.00
CA ALA A 490 20.17 3.36 -17.03
C ALA A 490 21.51 2.77 -16.55
N SER A 491 22.37 3.61 -15.97
CA SER A 491 23.67 3.18 -15.44
C SER A 491 23.50 2.22 -14.25
N ALA A 492 22.57 2.47 -13.36
CA ALA A 492 22.27 1.59 -12.23
C ALA A 492 21.80 0.20 -12.70
N LEU A 493 20.88 0.15 -13.68
CA LEU A 493 20.40 -1.10 -14.26
C LEU A 493 21.50 -1.87 -15.00
N LYS A 494 22.36 -1.19 -15.76
CA LYS A 494 23.50 -1.83 -16.43
C LYS A 494 24.45 -2.48 -15.42
N LYS A 495 24.82 -1.78 -14.36
CA LYS A 495 25.62 -2.35 -13.27
C LYS A 495 24.93 -3.54 -12.59
N ALA A 496 23.65 -3.43 -12.29
CA ALA A 496 22.86 -4.54 -11.72
C ALA A 496 22.80 -5.74 -12.68
N GLN A 497 22.71 -5.50 -13.99
CA GLN A 497 22.75 -6.54 -15.01
C GLN A 497 24.09 -7.27 -15.02
N GLU A 498 25.21 -6.53 -14.91
CA GLU A 498 26.57 -7.12 -14.82
C GLU A 498 26.68 -8.05 -13.60
N VAL A 499 26.16 -7.64 -12.45
CA VAL A 499 26.12 -8.47 -11.23
C VAL A 499 25.34 -9.77 -11.47
N TYR A 500 24.13 -9.68 -12.05
CA TYR A 500 23.34 -10.88 -12.34
C TYR A 500 23.94 -11.75 -13.46
N ALA A 501 24.63 -11.15 -14.45
CA ALA A 501 25.33 -11.90 -15.49
C ALA A 501 26.52 -12.70 -14.93
N GLU A 502 27.20 -12.16 -13.90
CA GLU A 502 28.25 -12.90 -13.19
C GLU A 502 27.67 -14.05 -12.36
N LEU A 503 26.58 -13.81 -11.64
CA LEU A 503 25.89 -14.83 -10.85
C LEU A 503 25.31 -15.95 -11.75
N ALA A 504 24.83 -15.64 -12.93
CA ALA A 504 24.27 -16.59 -13.88
C ALA A 504 25.28 -17.66 -14.38
N LYS A 505 26.59 -17.44 -14.19
CA LYS A 505 27.61 -18.44 -14.49
C LYS A 505 27.54 -19.66 -13.55
N SER A 506 27.00 -19.49 -12.36
CA SER A 506 26.88 -20.53 -11.35
C SER A 506 25.43 -20.84 -10.94
N ASP A 507 24.49 -19.93 -11.19
CA ASP A 507 23.07 -20.03 -10.87
C ASP A 507 22.23 -19.64 -12.10
N ALA A 508 21.62 -20.63 -12.76
CA ALA A 508 20.83 -20.41 -13.97
C ALA A 508 19.60 -19.47 -13.72
N ASP A 509 19.07 -19.46 -12.50
CA ASP A 509 17.93 -18.61 -12.17
C ASP A 509 18.29 -17.11 -12.21
N ALA A 510 19.54 -16.74 -11.98
CA ALA A 510 20.02 -15.37 -12.14
C ALA A 510 19.91 -14.86 -13.58
N GLY A 511 19.88 -15.75 -14.57
CA GLY A 511 19.68 -15.43 -15.98
C GLY A 511 18.33 -14.75 -16.26
N TYR A 512 17.28 -15.13 -15.55
CA TYR A 512 15.98 -14.47 -15.67
C TYR A 512 16.03 -13.00 -15.26
N ALA A 513 16.82 -12.66 -14.22
CA ALA A 513 16.98 -11.27 -13.79
C ALA A 513 17.74 -10.44 -14.84
N VAL A 514 18.70 -11.04 -15.56
CA VAL A 514 19.40 -10.39 -16.69
C VAL A 514 18.42 -10.01 -17.79
N ASP A 515 17.52 -10.92 -18.18
CA ASP A 515 16.53 -10.66 -19.23
C ASP A 515 15.45 -9.68 -18.79
N GLU A 516 15.04 -9.74 -17.53
CA GLU A 516 14.14 -8.74 -16.92
C GLU A 516 14.74 -7.33 -17.01
N ILE A 517 16.02 -7.17 -16.63
CA ILE A 517 16.72 -5.87 -16.69
C ILE A 517 16.88 -5.40 -18.15
N LYS A 518 17.17 -6.28 -19.11
CA LYS A 518 17.16 -5.93 -20.53
C LYS A 518 15.80 -5.36 -20.97
N GLY A 519 14.71 -6.01 -20.51
CA GLY A 519 13.35 -5.55 -20.77
C GLY A 519 13.06 -4.18 -20.16
N LEU A 520 13.57 -3.89 -18.96
CA LEU A 520 13.46 -2.58 -18.31
C LEU A 520 14.27 -1.52 -19.09
N LEU A 521 15.52 -1.80 -19.45
CA LEU A 521 16.36 -0.89 -20.22
C LEU A 521 15.77 -0.54 -21.59
N ALA A 522 15.14 -1.49 -22.26
CA ALA A 522 14.50 -1.28 -23.57
C ALA A 522 13.27 -0.36 -23.51
N LYS A 523 12.63 -0.25 -22.34
CA LYS A 523 11.43 0.58 -22.12
C LYS A 523 11.71 1.84 -21.31
N LEU A 524 12.98 2.05 -20.93
CA LEU A 524 13.35 3.12 -20.02
C LEU A 524 13.11 4.48 -20.68
N PRO A 525 12.39 5.42 -20.04
CA PRO A 525 12.31 6.79 -20.50
C PRO A 525 13.69 7.42 -20.64
N ALA A 526 13.91 8.17 -21.72
CA ALA A 526 15.18 8.85 -21.96
C ALA A 526 15.43 9.96 -20.92
N GLU A 527 14.38 10.64 -20.51
CA GLU A 527 14.43 11.73 -19.54
C GLU A 527 14.30 11.19 -18.12
N GLY A 528 15.05 11.78 -17.19
CA GLY A 528 15.04 11.37 -15.79
C GLY A 528 15.64 12.42 -14.88
N PHE A 529 15.81 12.06 -13.64
CA PHE A 529 16.50 12.89 -12.67
C PHE A 529 17.98 13.02 -13.00
N VAL A 530 18.51 14.25 -12.90
CA VAL A 530 19.93 14.56 -12.96
C VAL A 530 20.39 15.13 -11.62
N PRO A 531 21.61 14.85 -11.16
CA PRO A 531 22.11 15.40 -9.91
C PRO A 531 22.29 16.91 -10.03
N ALA A 532 21.78 17.67 -9.05
CA ALA A 532 22.13 19.06 -8.88
C ALA A 532 23.42 19.14 -8.06
N SER A 533 24.41 19.88 -8.57
CA SER A 533 25.67 20.06 -7.85
C SER A 533 25.42 20.77 -6.52
N LEU A 534 25.95 20.20 -5.45
CA LEU A 534 25.95 20.82 -4.11
C LEU A 534 27.28 21.51 -3.79
N ALA A 535 28.15 21.66 -4.77
CA ALA A 535 29.36 22.49 -4.63
C ALA A 535 28.96 23.98 -4.56
N PRO A 536 29.51 24.77 -3.60
CA PRO A 536 29.08 26.15 -3.38
C PRO A 536 29.18 27.01 -4.64
N GLU A 537 30.15 26.76 -5.52
CA GLU A 537 30.34 27.48 -6.78
C GLU A 537 29.24 27.25 -7.83
N ALA A 538 28.43 26.21 -7.67
CA ALA A 538 27.27 25.96 -8.53
C ALA A 538 26.07 26.85 -8.19
N TRP A 539 26.16 27.57 -7.09
CA TRP A 539 25.13 28.44 -6.57
C TRP A 539 25.62 29.90 -6.47
N LYS A 540 24.70 30.81 -6.61
CA LYS A 540 25.00 32.26 -6.47
C LYS A 540 24.18 32.86 -5.35
N ALA A 541 24.77 33.76 -4.58
CA ALA A 541 24.02 34.52 -3.60
C ALA A 541 22.91 35.33 -4.27
N VAL A 542 21.72 35.36 -3.66
CA VAL A 542 20.58 36.10 -4.19
C VAL A 542 20.64 37.54 -3.77
N ALA A 543 20.66 38.45 -4.74
CA ALA A 543 20.74 39.88 -4.54
C ALA A 543 19.35 40.54 -4.40
N GLY A 544 18.78 40.56 -3.21
CA GLY A 544 17.45 41.10 -2.93
C GLY A 544 16.31 40.17 -3.29
N ASP A 545 15.08 40.66 -3.19
CA ASP A 545 13.93 39.89 -3.66
C ASP A 545 13.87 39.78 -5.19
N PRO A 546 13.21 38.81 -5.77
CA PRO A 546 13.20 38.56 -7.21
C PRO A 546 12.62 39.73 -8.02
N ASP A 547 11.59 40.41 -7.53
CA ASP A 547 10.94 41.54 -8.24
C ASP A 547 11.86 42.75 -8.27
N ALA A 548 12.44 43.10 -7.12
CA ALA A 548 13.42 44.20 -7.03
C ALA A 548 14.63 43.90 -7.94
N ARG A 549 15.14 42.66 -7.96
CA ARG A 549 16.27 42.23 -8.77
C ARG A 549 15.99 42.34 -10.26
N ARG A 550 14.82 41.94 -10.71
CA ARG A 550 14.39 42.01 -12.12
C ARG A 550 14.20 43.46 -12.57
N ALA A 551 13.83 44.35 -11.67
CA ALA A 551 13.67 45.78 -11.95
C ALA A 551 14.99 46.55 -11.97
N MET A 552 16.11 46.00 -11.47
CA MET A 552 17.39 46.68 -11.37
C MET A 552 18.05 46.90 -12.75
N LYS A 553 18.61 48.09 -12.97
CA LYS A 553 19.50 48.32 -14.11
C LYS A 553 20.75 47.45 -13.97
N PRO A 554 21.41 47.01 -15.08
CA PRO A 554 22.55 46.09 -15.03
C PRO A 554 23.68 46.49 -14.08
N LYS A 555 24.06 47.80 -14.03
CA LYS A 555 25.09 48.31 -13.12
C LYS A 555 24.69 48.22 -11.63
N ALA A 556 23.43 48.47 -11.32
CA ALA A 556 22.89 48.35 -9.97
C ALA A 556 22.82 46.88 -9.53
N LEU A 557 22.36 46.02 -10.42
CA LEU A 557 22.31 44.58 -10.19
C LEU A 557 23.71 44.00 -9.94
N ALA A 558 24.71 44.37 -10.74
CA ALA A 558 26.09 43.90 -10.55
C ALA A 558 26.66 44.31 -9.18
N LYS A 559 26.37 45.54 -8.72
CA LYS A 559 26.79 46.00 -7.40
C LYS A 559 26.04 45.26 -6.27
N ALA A 560 24.76 45.03 -6.44
CA ALA A 560 23.96 44.27 -5.49
C ALA A 560 24.43 42.82 -5.39
N GLN A 561 24.77 42.19 -6.54
CA GLN A 561 25.32 40.85 -6.61
C GLN A 561 26.66 40.75 -5.88
N GLN A 562 27.59 41.68 -6.14
CA GLN A 562 28.88 41.69 -5.44
C GLN A 562 28.71 41.80 -3.91
N LYS A 563 27.73 42.56 -3.43
CA LYS A 563 27.41 42.66 -2.00
C LYS A 563 26.83 41.35 -1.47
N ALA A 564 25.95 40.73 -2.21
CA ALA A 564 25.34 39.45 -1.82
C ALA A 564 26.39 38.32 -1.77
N ASP A 565 27.28 38.27 -2.79
CA ASP A 565 28.36 37.27 -2.83
C ASP A 565 29.33 37.44 -1.65
N ALA A 566 29.68 38.69 -1.32
CA ALA A 566 30.52 39.00 -0.16
C ALA A 566 29.84 38.59 1.17
N ALA A 567 28.54 38.76 1.30
CA ALA A 567 27.79 38.34 2.49
C ALA A 567 27.67 36.82 2.61
N ALA A 568 27.61 36.10 1.50
CA ALA A 568 27.53 34.66 1.46
C ALA A 568 28.90 33.97 1.66
N ALA A 569 30.00 34.68 1.44
CA ALA A 569 31.35 34.11 1.53
C ALA A 569 31.61 33.47 2.91
N GLY A 570 31.97 32.17 2.93
CA GLY A 570 32.26 31.42 4.14
C GLY A 570 31.05 31.01 4.98
N THR A 571 29.82 31.38 4.57
CA THR A 571 28.60 30.99 5.29
C THR A 571 28.03 29.63 4.79
N TRP A 572 28.43 29.22 3.61
CA TRP A 572 28.09 27.92 3.05
C TRP A 572 29.36 27.08 2.84
N ASN A 573 29.32 25.83 3.26
CA ASN A 573 30.43 24.89 3.15
C ASN A 573 29.95 23.55 2.61
N ALA A 574 30.71 22.94 1.71
CA ALA A 574 30.46 21.62 1.17
C ALA A 574 31.54 20.64 1.64
N ALA A 575 31.12 19.51 2.20
CA ALA A 575 31.96 18.38 2.57
C ALA A 575 31.20 17.07 2.39
N ASP A 576 31.87 16.06 1.87
CA ASP A 576 31.33 14.70 1.70
C ASP A 576 29.94 14.65 1.01
N GLY A 577 29.73 15.50 0.00
CA GLY A 577 28.47 15.57 -0.74
C GLY A 577 27.33 16.25 0.02
N VAL A 578 27.63 16.95 1.12
CA VAL A 578 26.68 17.71 1.92
C VAL A 578 27.03 19.20 1.82
N LEU A 579 26.07 20.03 1.43
CA LEU A 579 26.16 21.49 1.49
C LEU A 579 25.48 21.99 2.77
N THR A 580 26.22 22.69 3.62
CA THR A 580 25.72 23.20 4.90
C THR A 580 25.82 24.71 4.96
N GLY A 581 24.71 25.40 5.24
CA GLY A 581 24.62 26.80 5.57
C GLY A 581 24.65 27.01 7.09
N THR A 582 25.40 28.00 7.53
CA THR A 582 25.40 28.46 8.92
C THR A 582 24.07 29.13 9.30
N THR A 583 23.83 29.32 10.58
CA THR A 583 22.66 30.10 11.05
C THR A 583 22.64 31.48 10.37
N GLY A 584 21.51 31.84 9.76
CA GLY A 584 21.32 33.11 9.06
C GLY A 584 22.12 33.24 7.75
N ALA A 585 22.61 32.13 7.19
CA ALA A 585 23.31 32.16 5.90
C ALA A 585 22.45 32.82 4.81
N PRO A 586 23.01 33.74 3.97
CA PRO A 586 22.27 34.32 2.85
C PRO A 586 21.74 33.26 1.90
N THR A 587 20.62 33.54 1.26
CA THR A 587 20.00 32.65 0.28
C THR A 587 20.88 32.47 -0.94
N LEU A 588 21.04 31.23 -1.38
CA LEU A 588 21.67 30.83 -2.63
C LEU A 588 20.61 30.47 -3.68
N GLY A 589 20.84 30.89 -4.92
CA GLY A 589 20.02 30.53 -6.08
C GLY A 589 20.77 29.65 -7.05
N SER A 590 20.09 28.74 -7.70
CA SER A 590 20.63 27.90 -8.79
C SER A 590 21.10 28.79 -9.94
N ALA A 591 22.12 28.34 -10.66
CA ALA A 591 22.59 29.05 -11.86
C ALA A 591 21.55 29.01 -12.99
N LYS A 592 20.75 27.97 -13.04
CA LYS A 592 19.68 27.74 -14.04
C LYS A 592 18.32 28.12 -13.43
N GLU A 593 17.45 28.67 -14.25
CA GLU A 593 16.03 28.82 -13.98
C GLU A 593 15.24 27.61 -14.52
N TYR A 594 14.13 27.26 -13.86
CA TYR A 594 13.29 26.09 -14.15
C TYR A 594 11.85 26.53 -14.33
N GLU A 595 11.18 26.03 -15.37
CA GLU A 595 9.75 26.20 -15.63
C GLU A 595 8.96 25.08 -14.93
N ASN A 596 8.86 23.91 -15.55
CA ASN A 596 8.23 22.72 -15.01
C ASN A 596 9.30 21.71 -14.57
N PHE A 597 9.23 21.23 -13.35
CA PHE A 597 10.24 20.30 -12.84
C PHE A 597 9.72 19.42 -11.69
N SER A 598 10.40 18.31 -11.48
CA SER A 598 10.38 17.54 -10.24
C SER A 598 11.73 17.65 -9.56
N LEU A 599 11.74 17.83 -8.25
CA LEU A 599 12.93 17.93 -7.40
C LEU A 599 12.84 16.89 -6.29
N ILE A 600 13.91 16.16 -6.06
CA ILE A 600 14.12 15.33 -4.87
C ILE A 600 15.31 15.94 -4.12
N VAL A 601 15.17 16.15 -2.83
CA VAL A 601 16.24 16.68 -1.99
C VAL A 601 16.14 16.14 -0.57
N GLU A 602 17.28 15.80 0.02
CA GLU A 602 17.39 15.54 1.45
C GLU A 602 17.94 16.76 2.16
N TRP A 603 17.28 17.15 3.25
CA TRP A 603 17.67 18.27 4.07
C TRP A 603 17.59 17.96 5.58
N LYS A 604 18.36 18.69 6.38
CA LYS A 604 18.39 18.56 7.84
C LYS A 604 18.57 19.92 8.49
N THR A 605 17.75 20.23 9.49
CA THR A 605 17.89 21.38 10.40
C THR A 605 17.19 21.11 11.71
N ASP A 606 17.65 21.77 12.79
CA ASP A 606 16.96 21.82 14.09
C ASP A 606 16.07 23.07 14.23
N GLY A 607 16.16 24.00 13.27
CA GLY A 607 15.39 25.24 13.24
C GLY A 607 14.46 25.32 12.05
N GLU A 608 14.28 26.54 11.54
CA GLU A 608 13.51 26.85 10.36
C GLU A 608 14.41 27.36 9.25
N ALA A 609 14.19 26.93 8.02
CA ALA A 609 14.89 27.35 6.81
C ALA A 609 13.92 27.32 5.63
N GLY A 610 14.37 27.54 4.39
CA GLY A 610 13.49 27.59 3.22
C GLY A 610 14.09 26.96 1.98
N LEU A 611 13.22 26.38 1.15
CA LEU A 611 13.51 25.93 -0.20
C LEU A 611 12.64 26.74 -1.17
N GLY A 612 13.25 27.66 -1.94
CA GLY A 612 12.50 28.46 -2.92
C GLY A 612 12.28 27.69 -4.22
N ILE A 613 11.10 27.83 -4.78
CA ILE A 613 10.72 27.30 -6.07
C ILE A 613 10.38 28.44 -7.03
N ARG A 614 10.95 28.40 -8.25
CA ARG A 614 10.84 29.50 -9.23
C ARG A 614 11.12 30.88 -8.64
N SER A 615 12.08 30.98 -7.71
CA SER A 615 12.41 32.16 -6.91
C SER A 615 11.35 32.53 -5.85
N ILE A 616 10.08 32.34 -6.08
CA ILE A 616 8.95 32.58 -5.18
C ILE A 616 7.83 31.56 -5.52
N PRO A 617 7.12 30.97 -4.53
CA PRO A 617 7.28 31.08 -3.09
C PRO A 617 8.39 30.17 -2.52
N GLN A 618 8.55 30.19 -1.20
CA GLN A 618 9.41 29.25 -0.48
C GLN A 618 8.58 28.13 0.18
N ILE A 619 9.11 26.92 0.17
CA ILE A 619 8.64 25.79 0.98
C ILE A 619 9.39 25.87 2.32
N ALA A 620 8.65 25.85 3.42
CA ALA A 620 9.23 25.84 4.76
C ALA A 620 10.00 24.54 5.02
N LEU A 621 11.23 24.65 5.52
CA LEU A 621 12.04 23.54 6.02
C LEU A 621 12.15 23.67 7.55
N GLY A 622 11.73 22.63 8.25
CA GLY A 622 11.71 22.66 9.72
C GLY A 622 10.49 23.39 10.31
N GLY A 623 10.42 23.43 11.63
CA GLY A 623 9.30 24.02 12.34
C GLY A 623 7.98 23.26 12.17
N ARG A 624 6.87 23.90 12.57
CA ARG A 624 5.52 23.32 12.50
C ARG A 624 4.99 23.21 11.08
N ASN A 625 5.43 24.11 10.20
CA ASN A 625 4.90 24.25 8.84
C ASN A 625 5.82 23.63 7.79
N ALA A 626 6.78 22.77 8.20
CA ALA A 626 7.67 22.12 7.25
C ALA A 626 6.90 21.42 6.13
N GLY A 627 7.25 21.73 4.89
CA GLY A 627 6.58 21.24 3.68
C GLY A 627 5.43 22.14 3.19
N ALA A 628 5.02 23.16 3.91
CA ALA A 628 4.03 24.15 3.45
C ALA A 628 4.68 25.30 2.68
N LEU A 629 3.92 25.94 1.80
CA LEU A 629 4.35 27.16 1.12
C LEU A 629 4.27 28.34 2.10
N THR A 630 5.41 28.98 2.34
CA THR A 630 5.51 30.10 3.27
C THR A 630 4.80 31.34 2.72
N GLY A 631 3.82 31.83 3.46
CA GLY A 631 3.07 33.05 3.11
C GLY A 631 2.05 32.87 1.99
N ASN A 632 1.91 31.72 1.40
CA ASN A 632 0.95 31.45 0.34
C ASN A 632 -0.48 31.40 0.94
N MET A 633 -1.37 32.27 0.45
CA MET A 633 -2.76 32.33 0.91
C MET A 633 -3.67 31.34 0.16
N LEU A 634 -3.25 30.92 -1.04
CA LEU A 634 -4.00 30.05 -1.95
C LEU A 634 -3.79 28.56 -1.67
N HIS A 635 -3.08 28.19 -0.61
CA HIS A 635 -2.89 26.79 -0.27
C HIS A 635 -4.00 26.28 0.66
N GLU A 636 -4.51 25.12 0.38
CA GLU A 636 -5.60 24.49 1.15
C GLU A 636 -5.10 23.58 2.28
N ASN A 637 -3.86 23.06 2.17
CA ASN A 637 -3.29 22.09 3.10
C ASN A 637 -2.10 22.66 3.85
N THR A 638 -2.20 22.68 5.17
CA THR A 638 -1.04 22.86 6.05
C THR A 638 -0.38 21.52 6.29
N ALA A 639 0.94 21.49 6.27
CA ALA A 639 1.71 20.28 6.55
C ALA A 639 1.37 19.71 7.92
N PRO A 640 1.07 18.41 8.04
CA PRO A 640 0.98 17.77 9.33
C PRO A 640 2.32 17.88 10.06
N ALA A 641 2.31 18.33 11.30
CA ALA A 641 3.54 18.44 12.11
C ALA A 641 4.32 17.11 12.20
N ALA A 642 3.61 15.99 12.07
CA ALA A 642 4.19 14.64 12.05
C ALA A 642 5.07 14.36 10.81
N ALA A 643 4.97 15.15 9.73
CA ALA A 643 5.82 14.95 8.55
C ALA A 643 7.28 15.34 8.80
N ASN A 644 7.53 16.38 9.59
CA ASN A 644 8.87 16.89 9.90
C ASN A 644 9.62 16.00 10.91
N ARG A 645 10.94 15.90 10.74
CA ARG A 645 11.87 15.22 11.66
C ARG A 645 13.02 16.18 12.02
N PRO A 646 12.87 16.99 13.06
CA PRO A 646 13.91 17.91 13.49
C PRO A 646 15.23 17.18 13.79
N GLY A 647 16.35 17.73 13.35
CA GLY A 647 17.68 17.16 13.56
C GLY A 647 18.01 15.88 12.81
N GLU A 648 17.03 15.30 12.13
CA GLU A 648 17.22 14.12 11.25
C GLU A 648 17.22 14.57 9.78
N TRP A 649 17.70 13.71 8.89
CA TRP A 649 17.52 13.88 7.46
C TRP A 649 16.06 13.68 7.09
N ASN A 650 15.53 14.67 6.35
CA ASN A 650 14.20 14.66 5.76
C ASN A 650 14.34 14.54 4.24
N THR A 651 13.51 13.77 3.58
CA THR A 651 13.43 13.69 2.13
C THR A 651 12.21 14.46 1.66
N MET A 652 12.41 15.36 0.74
CA MET A 652 11.34 16.16 0.15
C MET A 652 11.30 15.92 -1.36
N GLU A 653 10.11 15.71 -1.87
CA GLU A 653 9.81 15.67 -3.28
C GLU A 653 8.91 16.86 -3.61
N VAL A 654 9.29 17.61 -4.62
CA VAL A 654 8.56 18.78 -5.11
C VAL A 654 8.27 18.60 -6.58
N ARG A 655 7.04 18.73 -6.99
CA ARG A 655 6.63 18.70 -8.39
C ARG A 655 5.95 20.02 -8.73
N VAL A 656 6.50 20.74 -9.68
CA VAL A 656 5.97 22.02 -10.16
C VAL A 656 5.57 21.86 -11.62
N VAL A 657 4.31 22.11 -11.94
CA VAL A 657 3.76 22.06 -13.30
C VAL A 657 2.81 23.23 -13.48
N ASN A 658 3.03 24.06 -14.45
CA ASN A 658 2.31 25.30 -14.66
C ASN A 658 2.37 26.20 -13.40
N ASP A 659 1.22 26.55 -12.90
CA ASP A 659 1.02 27.36 -11.69
C ASP A 659 0.78 26.50 -10.44
N ARG A 660 1.05 25.18 -10.51
CA ARG A 660 0.74 24.22 -9.45
C ARG A 660 1.97 23.57 -8.85
N VAL A 661 1.90 23.31 -7.56
CA VAL A 661 2.93 22.56 -6.83
C VAL A 661 2.33 21.45 -5.99
N THR A 662 2.99 20.31 -6.03
CA THR A 662 2.77 19.21 -5.07
C THR A 662 4.06 19.02 -4.28
N VAL A 663 3.95 18.97 -2.96
CA VAL A 663 5.08 18.74 -2.03
C VAL A 663 4.79 17.47 -1.22
N VAL A 664 5.75 16.57 -1.20
CA VAL A 664 5.71 15.35 -0.38
C VAL A 664 6.91 15.38 0.56
N LEU A 665 6.67 15.43 1.86
CA LEU A 665 7.69 15.42 2.90
C LEU A 665 7.67 14.07 3.63
N ASN A 666 8.79 13.35 3.56
CA ASN A 666 8.92 12.01 4.18
C ASN A 666 7.82 11.02 3.77
N GLY A 667 7.35 11.12 2.51
CA GLY A 667 6.26 10.31 1.97
C GLY A 667 4.85 10.74 2.41
N ILE A 668 4.71 11.92 3.02
CA ILE A 668 3.43 12.53 3.40
C ILE A 668 3.21 13.76 2.52
N THR A 669 2.11 13.79 1.77
CA THR A 669 1.75 14.95 0.97
C THR A 669 1.41 16.12 1.89
N THR A 670 2.15 17.22 1.75
CA THR A 670 1.99 18.44 2.55
C THR A 670 1.34 19.59 1.75
N CYS A 671 1.59 19.62 0.45
CA CYS A 671 0.85 20.45 -0.50
C CYS A 671 0.37 19.55 -1.64
N ASN A 672 -0.91 19.60 -1.97
CA ASN A 672 -1.49 18.78 -3.02
C ASN A 672 -2.04 19.66 -4.14
N ASN A 673 -1.29 19.76 -5.24
CA ASN A 673 -1.69 20.52 -6.43
C ASN A 673 -2.10 21.97 -6.10
N VAL A 674 -1.32 22.63 -5.24
CA VAL A 674 -1.60 23.98 -4.72
C VAL A 674 -1.19 25.03 -5.73
N ILE A 675 -1.97 26.13 -5.85
CA ILE A 675 -1.68 27.25 -6.73
C ILE A 675 -0.46 28.02 -6.18
N LEU A 676 0.49 28.34 -7.06
CA LEU A 676 1.63 29.17 -6.74
C LEU A 676 1.22 30.65 -6.70
N GLU A 677 1.74 31.35 -5.73
CA GLU A 677 1.47 32.77 -5.49
C GLU A 677 2.78 33.54 -5.35
N ASN A 678 2.83 34.75 -5.89
CA ASN A 678 3.93 35.67 -5.58
C ASN A 678 3.75 36.23 -4.17
N THR A 679 4.39 35.61 -3.20
CA THR A 679 4.28 35.96 -1.78
C THR A 679 5.06 37.21 -1.40
N CYS A 680 5.92 37.74 -2.29
CA CYS A 680 6.64 39.02 -2.08
C CYS A 680 5.79 40.21 -2.52
N ASN A 681 5.09 40.09 -3.62
CA ASN A 681 4.19 41.11 -4.14
C ASN A 681 2.98 40.51 -4.83
N ARG A 682 1.83 40.51 -4.17
CA ARG A 682 0.58 39.91 -4.65
C ARG A 682 -0.08 40.66 -5.81
N GLU A 683 0.37 41.83 -6.15
CA GLU A 683 -0.05 42.55 -7.35
C GLU A 683 0.66 42.03 -8.62
N ILE A 684 1.69 41.21 -8.44
CA ILE A 684 2.47 40.60 -9.50
C ILE A 684 2.20 39.08 -9.49
N PRO A 685 1.83 38.46 -10.60
CA PRO A 685 1.62 37.02 -10.66
C PRO A 685 2.88 36.19 -10.34
N ALA A 686 2.69 34.93 -9.93
CA ALA A 686 3.79 33.99 -9.79
C ALA A 686 4.58 33.86 -11.09
N TYR A 687 5.89 33.67 -10.99
CA TYR A 687 6.75 33.51 -12.16
C TYR A 687 6.52 32.15 -12.83
N THR A 688 6.53 32.16 -14.16
CA THR A 688 6.44 30.94 -14.98
C THR A 688 7.72 30.12 -14.93
N GLU A 689 8.86 30.78 -14.71
CA GLU A 689 10.18 30.18 -14.53
C GLU A 689 10.99 30.95 -13.49
N GLY A 690 11.93 30.28 -12.85
CA GLY A 690 12.83 30.91 -11.89
C GLY A 690 13.76 29.93 -11.19
N GLN A 691 14.59 30.47 -10.32
CA GLN A 691 15.63 29.71 -9.62
C GLN A 691 15.07 28.80 -8.54
N ILE A 692 15.75 27.69 -8.29
CA ILE A 692 15.64 26.94 -7.03
C ILE A 692 16.51 27.68 -6.01
N LEU A 693 15.95 27.98 -4.83
CA LEU A 693 16.63 28.73 -3.79
C LEU A 693 16.87 27.85 -2.55
N LEU A 694 18.09 27.94 -1.99
CA LEU A 694 18.46 27.37 -0.69
C LEU A 694 18.59 28.52 0.30
N ALA A 695 17.62 28.67 1.19
CA ALA A 695 17.62 29.77 2.18
C ALA A 695 18.19 29.25 3.52
N GLY A 696 19.12 30.01 4.10
CA GLY A 696 19.55 29.82 5.46
C GLY A 696 18.41 30.12 6.46
N GLY A 697 18.58 29.69 7.70
CA GLY A 697 17.51 29.77 8.67
C GLY A 697 17.94 30.14 10.09
N THR A 698 17.05 29.84 11.05
CA THR A 698 17.25 30.09 12.48
C THR A 698 18.28 29.17 13.14
N ALA A 699 18.62 28.06 12.45
CA ALA A 699 19.67 27.13 12.80
C ALA A 699 20.44 26.73 11.53
N PRO A 700 21.59 26.03 11.63
CA PRO A 700 22.28 25.50 10.46
C PRO A 700 21.34 24.57 9.66
N VAL A 701 21.43 24.65 8.34
CA VAL A 701 20.70 23.79 7.42
C VAL A 701 21.65 23.05 6.50
N SER A 702 21.44 21.76 6.33
CA SER A 702 22.26 20.91 5.45
C SER A 702 21.40 20.30 4.34
N PHE A 703 21.98 20.21 3.14
CA PHE A 703 21.36 19.60 1.95
C PHE A 703 22.26 18.51 1.41
N ARG A 704 21.66 17.39 0.95
CA ARG A 704 22.34 16.30 0.24
C ARG A 704 21.39 15.65 -0.74
N GLU A 705 21.91 14.79 -1.62
CA GLU A 705 21.10 13.97 -2.54
C GLU A 705 20.03 14.79 -3.26
N MET A 706 20.48 15.81 -3.98
CA MET A 706 19.59 16.71 -4.70
C MET A 706 19.55 16.34 -6.18
N TYR A 707 18.34 16.06 -6.69
CA TYR A 707 18.09 15.62 -8.06
C TYR A 707 16.95 16.39 -8.67
N VAL A 708 17.13 16.88 -9.90
CA VAL A 708 16.11 17.62 -10.63
C VAL A 708 15.78 16.88 -11.92
N ARG A 709 14.50 16.74 -12.23
CA ARG A 709 14.00 16.31 -13.54
C ARG A 709 13.18 17.45 -14.13
N GLU A 710 13.60 17.94 -15.28
CA GLU A 710 12.81 18.90 -16.03
C GLU A 710 11.63 18.19 -16.65
N LEU A 711 10.49 18.84 -16.66
CA LEU A 711 9.26 18.35 -17.25
C LEU A 711 8.96 19.17 -18.51
N PRO A 712 8.19 18.65 -19.46
CA PRO A 712 7.83 19.38 -20.67
C PRO A 712 7.29 20.79 -20.34
N PRO A 713 7.64 21.79 -21.15
CA PRO A 713 7.10 23.14 -20.99
C PRO A 713 5.59 23.11 -21.22
N THR A 714 4.91 24.03 -20.55
CA THR A 714 3.46 24.18 -20.72
C THR A 714 3.15 24.69 -22.11
N PRO A 715 2.24 24.06 -22.88
CA PRO A 715 1.76 24.62 -24.14
C PRO A 715 1.17 26.00 -23.91
N ARG A 716 1.60 26.96 -24.73
CA ARG A 716 1.12 28.34 -24.69
C ARG A 716 0.22 28.62 -25.88
N PHE A 717 -0.77 29.46 -25.66
CA PHE A 717 -1.58 29.96 -26.76
C PHE A 717 -0.75 30.88 -27.64
N GLU A 718 -0.83 30.70 -28.95
CA GLU A 718 -0.21 31.54 -29.96
C GLU A 718 -1.29 32.09 -30.90
N LEU A 719 -1.11 33.34 -31.36
CA LEU A 719 -1.99 33.94 -32.34
C LEU A 719 -1.87 33.22 -33.68
N SER A 720 -2.99 33.19 -34.43
CA SER A 720 -2.94 32.84 -35.86
C SER A 720 -2.08 33.86 -36.60
N PRO A 721 -1.46 33.48 -37.75
CA PRO A 721 -0.73 34.45 -38.61
C PRO A 721 -1.61 35.66 -39.01
N GLU A 722 -2.90 35.45 -39.21
CA GLU A 722 -3.88 36.47 -39.57
C GLU A 722 -4.09 37.45 -38.41
N GLU A 723 -4.34 36.96 -37.21
CA GLU A 723 -4.52 37.81 -36.01
C GLU A 723 -3.24 38.60 -35.68
N ALA A 724 -2.08 37.97 -35.83
CA ALA A 724 -0.81 38.67 -35.67
C ALA A 724 -0.60 39.78 -36.71
N ALA A 725 -1.01 39.55 -37.96
CA ALA A 725 -0.96 40.56 -39.04
C ALA A 725 -1.95 41.71 -38.79
N GLU A 726 -3.09 41.45 -38.15
CA GLU A 726 -4.06 42.47 -37.73
C GLU A 726 -3.58 43.29 -36.54
N GLY A 727 -2.48 42.90 -35.87
CA GLY A 727 -1.90 43.58 -34.77
C GLY A 727 -2.42 43.19 -33.37
N PHE A 728 -3.10 42.04 -33.28
CA PHE A 728 -3.45 41.49 -31.97
C PHE A 728 -2.23 41.15 -31.17
N GLU A 729 -2.33 41.25 -29.85
CA GLU A 729 -1.36 40.79 -28.89
C GLU A 729 -2.02 39.86 -27.89
N VAL A 730 -1.34 38.75 -27.51
CA VAL A 730 -1.81 37.82 -26.48
C VAL A 730 -1.75 38.50 -25.13
N LEU A 731 -2.88 38.65 -24.43
CA LEU A 731 -2.94 39.17 -23.07
C LEU A 731 -2.79 38.04 -22.04
N PHE A 732 -3.25 36.82 -22.35
CA PHE A 732 -3.11 35.64 -21.55
C PHE A 732 -2.87 34.41 -22.45
N ASP A 733 -1.74 33.76 -22.27
CA ASP A 733 -1.30 32.64 -23.10
C ASP A 733 -1.65 31.26 -22.55
N GLY A 734 -2.50 31.20 -21.51
CA GLY A 734 -2.82 29.96 -20.78
C GLY A 734 -1.87 29.66 -19.61
N THR A 735 -0.74 30.39 -19.50
CA THR A 735 0.27 30.12 -18.47
C THR A 735 0.69 31.35 -17.67
N SER A 736 0.76 32.52 -18.32
CA SER A 736 1.38 33.71 -17.72
C SER A 736 0.37 34.83 -17.52
N MET A 737 0.29 35.29 -16.30
CA MET A 737 -0.46 36.49 -15.89
C MET A 737 0.41 37.76 -15.91
N HIS A 738 1.62 37.75 -16.50
CA HIS A 738 2.59 38.85 -16.38
C HIS A 738 2.17 40.15 -17.10
N LYS A 739 1.18 40.12 -17.97
CA LYS A 739 0.52 41.30 -18.57
C LYS A 739 -0.57 41.91 -17.69
N TRP A 740 -0.85 41.26 -16.54
CA TRP A 740 -1.90 41.61 -15.61
C TRP A 740 -1.33 42.09 -14.26
N THR A 741 -2.11 42.82 -13.48
CA THR A 741 -1.78 43.34 -12.15
C THR A 741 -3.06 43.58 -11.34
N GLY A 742 -2.96 43.82 -10.04
CA GLY A 742 -4.10 44.04 -9.16
C GLY A 742 -4.50 42.76 -8.40
N ASN A 743 -5.74 42.36 -8.49
CA ASN A 743 -6.25 41.24 -7.71
C ASN A 743 -5.84 39.86 -8.32
N THR A 744 -4.60 39.43 -8.10
CA THR A 744 -4.09 38.13 -8.52
C THR A 744 -4.41 37.01 -7.49
N THR A 745 -5.19 37.31 -6.46
CA THR A 745 -5.64 36.33 -5.45
C THR A 745 -6.98 35.69 -5.82
N ASN A 746 -7.93 36.49 -6.34
CA ASN A 746 -9.22 35.96 -6.79
C ASN A 746 -9.25 35.61 -8.29
N TYR A 747 -8.35 36.18 -9.09
CA TYR A 747 -8.17 35.87 -10.50
C TYR A 747 -6.87 35.08 -10.64
N VAL A 748 -7.00 33.77 -10.71
CA VAL A 748 -5.86 32.86 -10.68
C VAL A 748 -5.74 32.05 -11.97
N PRO A 749 -4.54 31.76 -12.46
CA PRO A 749 -4.37 30.85 -13.57
C PRO A 749 -4.74 29.44 -13.10
N LEU A 750 -5.58 28.77 -13.87
CA LEU A 750 -6.03 27.40 -13.61
C LEU A 750 -6.33 26.69 -14.93
N ASP A 751 -5.59 25.62 -15.20
CA ASP A 751 -5.81 24.74 -16.37
C ASP A 751 -5.91 25.48 -17.70
N GLY A 752 -5.03 26.48 -17.90
CA GLY A 752 -5.00 27.28 -19.13
C GLY A 752 -6.02 28.43 -19.17
N THR A 753 -6.70 28.72 -18.07
CA THR A 753 -7.71 29.78 -17.96
C THR A 753 -7.37 30.79 -16.85
N ILE A 754 -7.95 31.97 -16.90
CA ILE A 754 -8.06 32.86 -15.74
C ILE A 754 -9.34 32.49 -15.00
N TYR A 755 -9.20 31.77 -13.89
CA TYR A 755 -10.32 31.33 -13.05
C TYR A 755 -10.63 32.39 -12.00
N VAL A 756 -11.91 32.78 -11.91
CA VAL A 756 -12.36 33.81 -10.95
C VAL A 756 -13.03 33.12 -9.75
N THR A 757 -12.54 33.39 -8.57
CA THR A 757 -13.08 32.85 -7.31
C THR A 757 -12.96 33.86 -6.16
N ALA A 758 -13.99 33.92 -5.31
CA ALA A 758 -13.95 34.71 -4.09
C ALA A 758 -13.42 33.93 -2.86
N GLN A 759 -12.96 32.71 -3.06
CA GLN A 759 -12.61 31.78 -1.99
C GLN A 759 -11.46 32.29 -1.10
N TYR A 760 -10.52 33.05 -1.65
CA TYR A 760 -9.28 33.42 -0.99
C TYR A 760 -9.24 34.84 -0.41
N GLY A 761 -10.36 35.54 -0.37
CA GLY A 761 -10.53 36.78 0.35
C GLY A 761 -9.82 38.01 -0.24
N GLY A 762 -9.42 37.95 -1.50
CA GLY A 762 -8.91 39.11 -2.25
C GLY A 762 -10.01 40.13 -2.51
N SER A 763 -9.64 41.36 -2.81
CA SER A 763 -10.56 42.43 -3.18
C SER A 763 -10.02 43.23 -4.36
N GLY A 764 -10.94 43.94 -5.07
CA GLY A 764 -10.61 44.71 -6.23
C GLY A 764 -10.61 43.90 -7.54
N ASN A 765 -10.20 44.52 -8.61
CA ASN A 765 -10.23 43.97 -9.96
C ASN A 765 -8.83 43.51 -10.40
N LEU A 766 -8.81 42.63 -11.37
CA LEU A 766 -7.62 42.35 -12.17
C LEU A 766 -7.53 43.39 -13.26
N TYR A 767 -6.34 43.89 -13.57
CA TYR A 767 -6.11 44.92 -14.58
C TYR A 767 -5.02 44.50 -15.55
N THR A 768 -5.14 44.88 -16.83
CA THR A 768 -4.02 44.87 -17.76
C THR A 768 -2.96 45.91 -17.32
N LYS A 769 -1.65 45.62 -17.49
CA LYS A 769 -0.57 46.58 -17.22
C LYS A 769 -0.49 47.71 -18.25
N LYS A 770 -1.00 47.46 -19.46
CA LYS A 770 -1.04 48.45 -20.56
C LYS A 770 -2.45 49.03 -20.66
N GLU A 771 -2.51 50.33 -20.93
CA GLU A 771 -3.73 51.05 -21.15
C GLU A 771 -4.13 51.06 -22.65
N TYR A 772 -5.41 51.03 -22.95
CA TYR A 772 -5.97 50.98 -24.28
C TYR A 772 -7.06 52.06 -24.46
N ALA A 773 -7.07 52.74 -25.59
CA ALA A 773 -8.06 53.76 -25.95
C ALA A 773 -9.04 53.24 -27.00
N ASP A 774 -8.54 53.00 -28.22
CA ASP A 774 -9.27 52.36 -29.32
C ASP A 774 -8.72 50.96 -29.50
N PHE A 775 -9.56 49.95 -29.44
CA PHE A 775 -9.11 48.55 -29.38
C PHE A 775 -10.20 47.57 -29.89
N ILE A 776 -9.77 46.35 -30.17
CA ILE A 776 -10.60 45.14 -30.24
C ILE A 776 -10.05 44.19 -29.20
N LEU A 777 -10.89 43.81 -28.24
CA LEU A 777 -10.61 42.79 -27.24
C LEU A 777 -11.39 41.52 -27.58
N ARG A 778 -10.69 40.42 -27.75
CA ARG A 778 -11.31 39.11 -28.05
C ARG A 778 -10.96 38.14 -26.96
N PHE A 779 -11.95 37.40 -26.42
CA PHE A 779 -11.75 36.44 -25.38
C PHE A 779 -12.80 35.32 -25.36
N GLU A 780 -12.49 34.21 -24.76
CA GLU A 780 -13.45 33.14 -24.45
C GLU A 780 -13.80 33.21 -22.97
N PHE A 781 -15.08 32.97 -22.66
CA PHE A 781 -15.57 32.89 -21.29
C PHE A 781 -16.47 31.67 -21.07
N GLN A 782 -16.59 31.25 -19.81
CA GLN A 782 -17.40 30.11 -19.40
C GLN A 782 -18.09 30.40 -18.07
N PHE A 783 -19.39 30.15 -18.02
CA PHE A 783 -20.13 30.17 -16.77
C PHE A 783 -20.01 28.77 -16.10
N VAL A 784 -19.28 28.67 -14.99
CA VAL A 784 -19.03 27.40 -14.30
C VAL A 784 -20.12 27.04 -13.30
N GLN A 785 -20.94 28.00 -12.90
CA GLN A 785 -22.08 27.84 -11.99
C GLN A 785 -23.20 28.80 -12.34
N GLU A 786 -24.41 28.52 -11.84
CA GLU A 786 -25.59 29.38 -12.06
C GLU A 786 -25.41 30.70 -11.33
N GLY A 787 -25.80 31.78 -12.03
CA GLY A 787 -25.88 33.13 -11.47
C GLY A 787 -24.53 33.83 -11.26
N VAL A 788 -23.48 33.42 -11.98
CA VAL A 788 -22.21 34.14 -11.99
C VAL A 788 -22.38 35.54 -12.55
N ASN A 789 -21.66 36.49 -11.98
CA ASN A 789 -21.68 37.90 -12.33
C ASN A 789 -20.26 38.46 -12.25
N ASN A 790 -19.80 39.03 -13.34
CA ASN A 790 -18.55 39.75 -13.46
C ASN A 790 -18.72 40.82 -14.56
N GLY A 791 -17.63 41.46 -14.98
CA GLY A 791 -17.65 42.44 -16.06
C GLY A 791 -16.26 42.69 -16.63
N ILE A 792 -16.20 43.15 -17.87
CA ILE A 792 -14.98 43.68 -18.47
C ILE A 792 -15.01 45.17 -18.33
N GLY A 793 -14.22 45.71 -17.41
CA GLY A 793 -14.02 47.17 -17.34
C GLY A 793 -13.20 47.64 -18.54
N ILE A 794 -13.65 48.65 -19.24
CA ILE A 794 -12.91 49.25 -20.33
C ILE A 794 -12.64 50.73 -20.05
N ARG A 795 -11.47 51.20 -20.48
CA ARG A 795 -11.02 52.55 -20.24
C ARG A 795 -11.13 52.99 -18.77
N THR A 796 -10.78 52.08 -17.85
CA THR A 796 -10.97 52.22 -16.41
C THR A 796 -9.65 52.60 -15.76
N PRO A 797 -9.58 53.65 -14.90
CA PRO A 797 -8.42 53.87 -14.06
C PRO A 797 -8.20 52.75 -13.03
N MET A 798 -6.95 52.52 -12.67
CA MET A 798 -6.63 51.48 -11.66
C MET A 798 -7.20 51.86 -10.27
N GLY A 799 -7.68 50.84 -9.55
CA GLY A 799 -8.13 50.98 -8.17
C GLY A 799 -9.52 51.56 -7.97
N VAL A 800 -10.30 51.69 -9.04
CA VAL A 800 -11.68 52.19 -9.00
C VAL A 800 -12.66 51.16 -9.56
N ASP A 801 -13.94 51.32 -9.26
CA ASP A 801 -15.02 50.52 -9.81
C ASP A 801 -15.27 50.91 -11.27
N ALA A 802 -15.13 49.95 -12.19
CA ALA A 802 -15.28 50.18 -13.63
C ALA A 802 -16.67 50.71 -14.02
N ALA A 803 -17.72 50.24 -13.40
CA ALA A 803 -19.07 50.65 -13.66
C ALA A 803 -19.38 52.11 -13.30
N TYR A 804 -18.60 52.72 -12.42
CA TYR A 804 -18.83 54.08 -11.95
C TYR A 804 -17.78 55.11 -12.41
N HIS A 805 -16.57 54.65 -12.73
CA HIS A 805 -15.42 55.53 -13.05
C HIS A 805 -14.80 55.23 -14.42
N GLY A 806 -15.26 54.18 -15.10
CA GLY A 806 -14.95 53.80 -16.44
C GLY A 806 -16.24 53.35 -17.16
N MET A 807 -16.13 52.25 -17.88
CA MET A 807 -17.28 51.61 -18.46
C MET A 807 -17.15 50.09 -18.21
N GLU A 808 -18.25 49.44 -17.93
CA GLU A 808 -18.28 48.01 -17.73
C GLU A 808 -19.14 47.37 -18.85
N ILE A 809 -18.54 46.39 -19.54
CA ILE A 809 -19.28 45.46 -20.39
C ILE A 809 -19.67 44.28 -19.53
N GLN A 810 -20.94 44.08 -19.33
CA GLN A 810 -21.46 43.10 -18.38
C GLN A 810 -21.23 41.67 -18.84
N ILE A 811 -20.63 40.86 -17.98
CA ILE A 811 -20.47 39.41 -18.14
C ILE A 811 -21.36 38.71 -17.12
N LEU A 812 -22.51 38.17 -17.53
CA LEU A 812 -23.55 37.75 -16.62
C LEU A 812 -24.30 36.54 -17.15
N ASP A 813 -24.50 35.53 -16.29
CA ASP A 813 -25.48 34.49 -16.53
C ASP A 813 -26.92 35.05 -16.30
N HIS A 814 -27.39 35.86 -17.21
CA HIS A 814 -28.67 36.57 -17.10
C HIS A 814 -29.92 35.65 -17.23
N ASP A 815 -29.72 34.36 -17.52
CA ASP A 815 -30.78 33.37 -17.53
C ASP A 815 -31.02 32.74 -16.13
N ALA A 816 -30.12 32.96 -15.19
CA ALA A 816 -30.27 32.50 -13.83
C ALA A 816 -31.53 33.08 -13.14
N PRO A 817 -32.29 32.29 -12.38
CA PRO A 817 -33.50 32.73 -11.70
C PRO A 817 -33.34 33.94 -10.80
N ILE A 818 -32.15 34.15 -10.24
CA ILE A 818 -31.85 35.29 -9.36
C ILE A 818 -31.89 36.63 -10.15
N TYR A 819 -31.69 36.58 -11.48
CA TYR A 819 -31.61 37.75 -12.35
C TYR A 819 -32.88 38.00 -13.19
N LYS A 820 -34.03 37.41 -12.83
CA LYS A 820 -35.31 37.54 -13.52
C LYS A 820 -35.85 38.97 -13.62
N ASN A 821 -35.38 39.90 -12.78
CA ASN A 821 -35.84 41.28 -12.68
C ASN A 821 -34.80 42.31 -13.17
N LEU A 822 -33.80 41.87 -13.94
CA LEU A 822 -32.83 42.79 -14.52
C LEU A 822 -33.45 43.77 -15.48
N ARG A 823 -32.98 45.04 -15.46
CA ARG A 823 -33.24 45.99 -16.54
C ARG A 823 -32.43 45.62 -17.75
N GLU A 824 -32.88 46.11 -18.93
CA GLU A 824 -32.24 45.74 -20.19
C GLU A 824 -30.75 46.04 -20.23
N TYR A 825 -30.33 47.21 -19.75
CA TYR A 825 -28.90 47.62 -19.69
C TYR A 825 -28.06 46.91 -18.60
N GLN A 826 -28.65 46.00 -17.86
CA GLN A 826 -27.94 45.16 -16.88
C GLN A 826 -27.69 43.74 -17.39
N GLN A 827 -28.17 43.43 -18.60
CA GLN A 827 -27.98 42.12 -19.19
C GLN A 827 -26.57 41.95 -19.77
N HIS A 828 -26.17 40.73 -19.98
CA HIS A 828 -24.88 40.40 -20.59
C HIS A 828 -24.60 41.18 -21.85
N GLY A 829 -23.40 41.66 -22.05
CA GLY A 829 -22.94 42.43 -23.21
C GLY A 829 -23.38 43.89 -23.20
N SER A 830 -24.23 44.33 -22.26
CA SER A 830 -24.60 45.74 -22.16
C SER A 830 -23.41 46.57 -21.70
N VAL A 831 -23.30 47.81 -22.20
CA VAL A 831 -22.54 48.84 -21.49
C VAL A 831 -23.34 49.18 -20.26
N TYR A 832 -22.94 48.69 -19.12
CA TYR A 832 -23.73 48.64 -17.90
C TYR A 832 -24.30 50.00 -17.47
N GLY A 833 -25.65 50.07 -17.47
CA GLY A 833 -26.34 51.28 -17.09
C GLY A 833 -26.43 52.32 -18.22
N ILE A 834 -25.90 52.07 -19.43
CA ILE A 834 -25.80 53.05 -20.52
C ILE A 834 -26.49 52.56 -21.78
N ILE A 835 -25.98 51.49 -22.41
CA ILE A 835 -26.51 50.96 -23.65
C ILE A 835 -26.95 49.51 -23.45
N PRO A 836 -28.21 49.16 -23.61
CA PRO A 836 -28.68 47.81 -23.47
C PRO A 836 -28.21 46.94 -24.64
N ALA A 837 -27.77 45.72 -24.34
CA ALA A 837 -27.53 44.72 -25.36
C ALA A 837 -28.79 43.92 -25.68
N LYS A 838 -28.86 43.39 -26.88
CA LYS A 838 -29.84 42.38 -27.25
C LYS A 838 -29.62 41.12 -26.39
N ARG A 839 -30.70 40.63 -25.75
CA ARG A 839 -30.61 39.40 -24.96
C ARG A 839 -30.32 38.22 -25.88
N VAL A 840 -29.31 37.45 -25.52
CA VAL A 840 -28.95 36.18 -26.12
C VAL A 840 -29.23 35.04 -25.18
N LYS A 841 -29.42 33.83 -25.71
CA LYS A 841 -29.53 32.62 -24.92
C LYS A 841 -28.19 31.93 -24.90
N PHE A 842 -27.68 31.65 -23.70
CA PHE A 842 -26.45 30.93 -23.53
C PHE A 842 -26.62 29.41 -23.61
N PRO A 843 -25.59 28.68 -24.06
CA PRO A 843 -25.56 27.22 -23.92
C PRO A 843 -25.54 26.82 -22.47
N SER A 844 -25.55 25.51 -22.20
CA SER A 844 -25.47 24.99 -20.83
C SER A 844 -24.21 25.45 -20.10
N LEU A 845 -24.29 25.56 -18.75
CA LEU A 845 -23.13 25.82 -17.90
C LEU A 845 -21.96 24.88 -18.26
N GLY A 846 -20.75 25.39 -18.16
CA GLY A 846 -19.55 24.68 -18.56
C GLY A 846 -19.24 24.72 -20.06
N THR A 847 -20.01 25.42 -20.87
CA THR A 847 -19.73 25.62 -22.31
C THR A 847 -18.96 26.92 -22.53
N TRP A 848 -17.93 26.87 -23.37
CA TRP A 848 -17.16 28.04 -23.76
C TRP A 848 -17.97 28.90 -24.76
N ASN A 849 -17.89 30.21 -24.55
CA ASN A 849 -18.46 31.25 -25.41
C ASN A 849 -17.33 32.17 -25.85
N VAL A 850 -17.48 32.75 -27.07
CA VAL A 850 -16.54 33.72 -27.63
C VAL A 850 -17.18 35.09 -27.56
N GLU A 851 -16.46 36.09 -27.04
CA GLU A 851 -16.89 37.47 -27.04
C GLU A 851 -15.82 38.37 -27.65
N GLU A 852 -16.25 39.33 -28.45
CA GLU A 852 -15.43 40.39 -28.97
C GLU A 852 -16.03 41.74 -28.60
N ILE A 853 -15.23 42.59 -27.97
CA ILE A 853 -15.58 43.97 -27.65
C ILE A 853 -14.72 44.87 -28.52
N ARG A 854 -15.40 45.68 -29.35
CA ARG A 854 -14.75 46.71 -30.17
C ARG A 854 -15.13 48.10 -29.68
N ALA A 855 -14.15 48.87 -29.29
CA ALA A 855 -14.27 50.26 -28.81
C ALA A 855 -13.41 51.17 -29.67
N VAL A 856 -14.07 52.00 -30.52
CA VAL A 856 -13.39 52.91 -31.41
C VAL A 856 -14.10 54.28 -31.32
N GLY A 857 -13.41 55.29 -30.87
CA GLY A 857 -14.04 56.54 -30.53
C GLY A 857 -15.15 56.33 -29.50
N ASP A 858 -16.31 56.92 -29.78
CA ASP A 858 -17.53 56.77 -28.94
C ASP A 858 -18.35 55.53 -29.23
N ARG A 859 -18.00 54.74 -30.29
CA ARG A 859 -18.75 53.59 -30.72
C ARG A 859 -18.25 52.33 -30.02
N ILE A 860 -19.17 51.62 -29.39
CA ILE A 860 -18.94 50.29 -28.78
C ILE A 860 -19.76 49.27 -29.55
N THR A 861 -19.11 48.17 -29.94
CA THR A 861 -19.76 46.99 -30.53
C THR A 861 -19.40 45.78 -29.71
N VAL A 862 -20.38 44.97 -29.29
CA VAL A 862 -20.20 43.70 -28.61
C VAL A 862 -20.76 42.57 -29.42
N THR A 863 -19.96 41.58 -29.70
CA THR A 863 -20.31 40.40 -30.45
C THR A 863 -20.15 39.16 -29.58
N VAL A 864 -21.18 38.32 -29.46
CA VAL A 864 -21.14 37.08 -28.67
C VAL A 864 -21.46 35.91 -29.59
N ASN A 865 -20.60 34.90 -29.63
CA ASN A 865 -20.75 33.72 -30.48
C ASN A 865 -21.06 34.04 -31.97
N GLY A 866 -20.47 35.13 -32.46
CA GLY A 866 -20.64 35.61 -33.82
C GLY A 866 -21.90 36.47 -34.08
N GLU A 867 -22.75 36.71 -33.06
CA GLU A 867 -23.90 37.60 -33.14
C GLU A 867 -23.57 38.96 -32.51
N VAL A 868 -23.79 40.03 -33.30
CA VAL A 868 -23.68 41.40 -32.75
C VAL A 868 -24.88 41.65 -31.83
N ILE A 869 -24.63 41.78 -30.56
CA ILE A 869 -25.64 41.98 -29.51
C ILE A 869 -25.75 43.44 -29.05
N LEU A 870 -24.70 44.21 -29.26
CA LEU A 870 -24.69 45.66 -29.01
C LEU A 870 -23.87 46.33 -30.11
N ASP A 871 -24.42 47.42 -30.64
CA ASP A 871 -23.74 48.35 -31.52
C ASP A 871 -24.32 49.75 -31.27
N GLY A 872 -23.60 50.59 -30.55
CA GLY A 872 -24.11 51.85 -30.08
C GLY A 872 -23.04 52.91 -29.88
N ASP A 873 -23.48 54.16 -29.88
CA ASP A 873 -22.66 55.32 -29.62
C ASP A 873 -22.91 55.84 -28.19
N ILE A 874 -21.88 55.91 -27.39
CA ILE A 874 -21.97 56.35 -25.99
C ILE A 874 -22.39 57.80 -25.87
N ARG A 875 -21.91 58.66 -26.77
CA ARG A 875 -22.24 60.08 -26.77
C ARG A 875 -23.74 60.31 -27.09
N GLU A 876 -24.24 59.56 -28.03
CA GLU A 876 -25.68 59.57 -28.35
C GLU A 876 -26.49 59.03 -27.16
N ALA A 877 -26.12 57.88 -26.61
CA ALA A 877 -26.82 57.26 -25.49
C ALA A 877 -26.87 58.16 -24.25
N CYS A 878 -25.78 58.88 -23.96
CA CYS A 878 -25.70 59.85 -22.86
C CYS A 878 -26.12 61.24 -23.26
N GLN A 879 -26.56 61.49 -24.53
CA GLN A 879 -26.93 62.80 -25.04
C GLN A 879 -25.90 63.91 -24.80
N GLY A 880 -24.60 63.52 -24.81
CA GLY A 880 -23.50 64.41 -24.51
C GLY A 880 -23.30 64.72 -23.02
N HIS A 881 -24.03 64.03 -22.14
CA HIS A 881 -23.88 64.16 -20.67
C HIS A 881 -23.04 63.03 -20.10
N ASN A 882 -22.45 63.27 -18.94
CA ASN A 882 -21.72 62.27 -18.15
C ASN A 882 -22.63 61.51 -17.18
N VAL A 883 -23.89 61.32 -17.57
CA VAL A 883 -24.91 60.69 -16.74
C VAL A 883 -25.53 59.54 -17.52
N ALA A 884 -25.60 58.39 -16.89
CA ALA A 884 -26.25 57.24 -17.48
C ALA A 884 -27.71 57.52 -17.80
N PRO A 885 -28.28 56.93 -18.90
CA PRO A 885 -29.67 57.18 -19.29
C PRO A 885 -30.70 56.82 -18.22
N ASP A 886 -30.35 55.96 -17.29
CA ASP A 886 -31.23 55.54 -16.16
C ASP A 886 -31.24 56.58 -14.99
N GLY A 887 -30.49 57.70 -15.13
CA GLY A 887 -30.36 58.69 -14.08
C GLY A 887 -29.57 58.23 -12.85
N GLY A 888 -28.94 57.04 -12.93
CA GLY A 888 -28.17 56.49 -11.85
C GLY A 888 -26.86 57.25 -11.55
N LYS A 889 -26.20 56.83 -10.48
CA LYS A 889 -24.90 57.40 -10.05
C LYS A 889 -23.73 56.93 -10.88
N LYS A 890 -23.94 56.05 -11.84
CA LYS A 890 -22.87 55.53 -12.69
C LYS A 890 -22.44 56.63 -13.66
N ASN A 891 -21.15 56.83 -13.66
CA ASN A 891 -20.57 57.84 -14.57
C ASN A 891 -20.01 57.11 -15.79
N PRO A 892 -20.77 57.05 -16.81
CA PRO A 892 -20.40 56.21 -17.90
C PRO A 892 -19.34 56.77 -18.83
N TYR A 893 -19.22 58.08 -18.88
CA TYR A 893 -18.41 58.72 -19.91
C TYR A 893 -18.12 60.18 -19.53
N THR A 894 -16.92 60.49 -19.11
CA THR A 894 -16.61 61.79 -18.53
C THR A 894 -15.85 62.71 -19.43
N VAL A 895 -15.11 62.19 -20.42
CA VAL A 895 -14.17 62.97 -21.24
C VAL A 895 -13.94 62.35 -22.58
N ASP A 896 -13.18 62.95 -23.43
CA ASP A 896 -12.72 62.40 -24.67
C ASP A 896 -11.86 61.14 -24.36
N HIS A 897 -12.48 60.02 -24.55
CA HIS A 897 -11.90 58.70 -24.23
C HIS A 897 -10.63 58.35 -25.03
N ARG A 898 -10.35 59.05 -26.13
CA ARG A 898 -9.11 58.91 -26.91
C ARG A 898 -7.94 59.52 -26.20
N ASN A 899 -8.19 60.52 -25.29
CA ASN A 899 -7.19 61.16 -24.48
C ASN A 899 -7.06 60.54 -23.08
N HIS A 900 -7.92 59.62 -22.75
CA HIS A 900 -7.98 58.95 -21.48
C HIS A 900 -7.99 57.40 -21.67
N PRO A 901 -6.89 56.84 -22.17
CA PRO A 901 -6.77 55.39 -22.22
C PRO A 901 -6.87 54.80 -20.79
N GLY A 902 -7.45 53.64 -20.68
CA GLY A 902 -7.59 52.94 -19.40
C GLY A 902 -7.36 51.47 -19.55
N LEU A 903 -7.41 50.78 -18.41
CA LEU A 903 -7.16 49.35 -18.30
C LEU A 903 -8.40 48.51 -18.60
N PHE A 904 -8.18 47.26 -18.97
CA PHE A 904 -9.21 46.25 -18.96
C PHE A 904 -9.36 45.63 -17.60
#